data_b7cc303f76277bbb4a2cf3705d8bf8d5
#
_entry.id   b7cc303f76277bbb4a2cf3705d8bf8d5
#
_cell.length_a   1.000
_cell.length_b   1.000
_cell.length_c   1.000
_cell.angle_alpha   90.00
_cell.angle_beta   90.00
_cell.angle_gamma   90.00
#
_symmetry.space_group_name_H-M   'P 1'
#
loop_
_entity.id
_entity.type
_entity.pdbx_description
1 polymer ?
#
loop_
_entity_poly.entity_id
_entity_poly.type
_entity_poly.pdbx_seq_one_letter_code
_entity_poly.pdbx_strand_id
1 'polypeptide(L)'
;MGVHIDTETFNERPIKHGTYAYTSTCEPMVITYALDDDPVEVWDITADPKMPEYLEYLLLDTDELLTAQNAMFDRNVLKYGLKIDIPIPRWRCNMVRALAHALPGGLDALCEVMEVEQDLRKLKSGKKLIHLFCKPKPFTHSVPKDFGTGKQRKAEIERLRGLWNGRATRLTHPVEWAEFLEYAKSDIAAMRALDKKLPKWNYDPGPLPHDPSTWTAGQQELALWHLDQQINDHGIFVDVQLATAAVQAVEEAKRVLASRTVVLTDDVVESTTKRDQLLAHILSEYGIDLPDMQKATLERRMNDPELPPELRELLAIRLQASSTSTSKYQALLNGVMPDGRLRGTLQFNGASRTGRWAGRTFQPQNLPSNGLPAADEIQLGIDAMKGGYAAEVFEDVMMVASAGVRGCIIAPPQKKLVIADLANIEGRIAAWYAGEDWKLQAFRDFDAGVGPDLYKIAYAKSFKIPHEEVTKPQRQIGKVCLGGGTPVLTDRGWIPIERVSEDHRLWDGVEWVRHGGLVAKGVKPVVNVAGIELTPDHLILTRATWTPAQELASNGSTLSQALETGSASLPSWSSFSAPLADHLRLSWFSVRAALRRIGSTTTTSAKVLVPDVANAGSSTASRSAGGGIQKLCPRMITALGSSTAWVRRALGAPRRKTADGITTAAAASESATSGLLIKPRSSSTLERFLVGMTRPSTWIAAIRTAITSQATSASSPGGRIKAHVERSPAYKLKSMFSEKRTPTYDLACAGPRHRFTVLSSRGPLIAHNCELMLQYEGGVGAFVTGSITYGIDLEALAKVAWDTLPEDVVYEATNFLEWTRKLKRPTFGLSDEAFITCDSLKRLWRRAHPAISSLWKELKDASVEAIETPGNTFYVRGKKFMLRRDGAWFRIQLPSGRCLCYPSPQVKQGVITYSGNNQYTRQWTRLGTYGGKELENACQKGAGEVLKANMPHIAAAGYQIIMSVHDELPTEAPDTPSHNVEHLSSLLATVPPWAQGMPLAAAGFATYRYRKE
;
A
#
# COMPACT_ATOMS: atom_id res chain seq x y z
N MET A 1 28.92 20.34 16.87
CA MET A 1 29.88 19.74 15.94
C MET A 1 29.28 18.47 15.42
N GLY A 2 29.73 17.98 14.26
CA GLY A 2 29.12 16.78 13.69
C GLY A 2 30.00 16.12 12.62
N VAL A 3 30.02 14.81 12.66
CA VAL A 3 30.77 13.97 11.73
C VAL A 3 29.89 13.67 10.51
N HIS A 4 30.33 14.04 9.31
CA HIS A 4 29.75 13.58 8.07
C HIS A 4 30.42 12.26 7.70
N ILE A 5 29.60 11.25 7.34
CA ILE A 5 30.09 9.90 7.02
C ILE A 5 29.37 9.33 5.82
N ASP A 6 30.10 8.61 4.95
CA ASP A 6 29.55 7.87 3.81
C ASP A 6 30.28 6.54 3.65
N THR A 7 29.59 5.51 3.16
CA THR A 7 30.13 4.15 3.10
C THR A 7 29.96 3.53 1.72
N GLU A 8 31.03 2.99 1.15
CA GLU A 8 31.02 2.25 -0.10
C GLU A 8 31.21 0.75 0.15
N THR A 9 30.36 -0.07 -0.44
CA THR A 9 30.27 -1.50 -0.13
C THR A 9 30.18 -2.38 -1.36
N PHE A 10 30.66 -3.61 -1.25
CA PHE A 10 30.40 -4.67 -2.21
C PHE A 10 29.41 -5.69 -1.66
N ASN A 11 28.53 -6.23 -2.51
CA ASN A 11 27.73 -7.41 -2.18
C ASN A 11 27.28 -8.14 -3.46
N GLU A 12 27.27 -9.46 -3.40
CA GLU A 12 26.66 -10.31 -4.43
C GLU A 12 25.13 -10.17 -4.41
N ARG A 13 24.52 -9.96 -3.24
CA ARG A 13 23.09 -9.71 -3.09
C ARG A 13 22.75 -8.31 -3.60
N PRO A 14 21.81 -8.18 -4.56
CA PRO A 14 21.40 -6.87 -5.06
C PRO A 14 20.67 -6.04 -3.98
N ILE A 15 20.99 -4.74 -3.88
CA ILE A 15 20.39 -3.80 -2.93
C ILE A 15 18.84 -3.68 -3.10
N LYS A 16 18.32 -4.00 -4.28
CA LYS A 16 16.86 -4.05 -4.53
C LYS A 16 16.13 -5.09 -3.67
N HIS A 17 16.82 -6.02 -3.06
CA HIS A 17 16.28 -7.00 -2.14
C HIS A 17 15.98 -6.41 -0.74
N GLY A 18 16.42 -5.18 -0.48
CA GLY A 18 16.22 -4.44 0.76
C GLY A 18 17.53 -4.08 1.44
N THR A 19 17.55 -2.89 2.06
CA THR A 19 18.76 -2.35 2.69
C THR A 19 19.33 -3.30 3.75
N TYR A 20 18.50 -3.81 4.65
CA TYR A 20 18.95 -4.72 5.72
C TYR A 20 19.47 -6.05 5.19
N ALA A 21 18.74 -6.65 4.25
CA ALA A 21 19.18 -7.90 3.63
C ALA A 21 20.50 -7.74 2.86
N TYR A 22 20.74 -6.56 2.27
CA TYR A 22 21.99 -6.22 1.62
C TYR A 22 23.11 -6.00 2.65
N THR A 23 22.89 -5.10 3.63
CA THR A 23 23.95 -4.72 4.59
C THR A 23 24.33 -5.84 5.54
N SER A 24 23.43 -6.81 5.80
CA SER A 24 23.74 -7.97 6.64
C SER A 24 24.82 -8.89 6.10
N THR A 25 25.12 -8.80 4.80
CA THR A 25 26.11 -9.65 4.11
C THR A 25 27.09 -8.85 3.25
N CYS A 26 27.02 -7.51 3.31
CA CYS A 26 27.92 -6.67 2.53
C CYS A 26 29.36 -6.68 3.10
N GLU A 27 30.29 -6.42 2.22
CA GLU A 27 31.68 -6.15 2.54
C GLU A 27 31.91 -4.64 2.46
N PRO A 28 32.18 -3.95 3.59
CA PRO A 28 32.60 -2.55 3.55
C PRO A 28 33.97 -2.43 2.88
N MET A 29 34.08 -1.48 1.94
CA MET A 29 35.33 -1.29 1.18
C MET A 29 35.99 0.05 1.50
N VAL A 30 35.21 1.10 1.57
CA VAL A 30 35.67 2.47 1.78
C VAL A 30 34.73 3.18 2.75
N ILE A 31 35.31 3.89 3.71
CA ILE A 31 34.56 4.87 4.53
C ILE A 31 35.24 6.22 4.36
N THR A 32 34.40 7.22 4.04
CA THR A 32 34.83 8.61 4.02
C THR A 32 34.15 9.37 5.16
N TYR A 33 34.90 10.22 5.82
CA TYR A 33 34.38 10.97 6.98
C TYR A 33 35.08 12.31 7.12
N ALA A 34 34.43 13.23 7.81
CA ALA A 34 35.01 14.50 8.23
C ALA A 34 34.24 15.09 9.41
N LEU A 35 34.94 15.63 10.37
CA LEU A 35 34.37 16.44 11.45
C LEU A 35 34.18 17.87 10.95
N ASP A 36 33.00 18.43 11.12
CA ASP A 36 32.62 19.80 10.69
C ASP A 36 33.22 20.23 9.33
N ASP A 37 34.16 21.20 9.32
CA ASP A 37 34.82 21.71 8.12
C ASP A 37 36.24 21.14 7.92
N ASP A 38 36.68 20.15 8.72
CA ASP A 38 37.97 19.49 8.59
C ASP A 38 38.13 18.82 7.21
N PRO A 39 39.39 18.55 6.78
CA PRO A 39 39.63 17.79 5.56
C PRO A 39 38.90 16.45 5.55
N VAL A 40 38.46 16.03 4.36
CA VAL A 40 37.77 14.74 4.21
C VAL A 40 38.83 13.61 4.25
N GLU A 41 38.70 12.77 5.24
CA GLU A 41 39.53 11.58 5.43
C GLU A 41 38.89 10.36 4.73
N VAL A 42 39.75 9.42 4.35
CA VAL A 42 39.36 8.16 3.68
C VAL A 42 39.99 6.99 4.38
N TRP A 43 39.18 6.04 4.77
CA TRP A 43 39.62 4.73 5.18
C TRP A 43 39.39 3.70 4.07
N ASP A 44 40.44 3.31 3.34
CA ASP A 44 40.41 2.19 2.39
C ASP A 44 40.62 0.87 3.14
N ILE A 45 39.51 0.24 3.55
CA ILE A 45 39.51 -1.03 4.32
C ILE A 45 40.18 -2.15 3.53
N THR A 46 40.15 -2.08 2.20
CA THR A 46 40.78 -3.09 1.33
C THR A 46 42.31 -2.96 1.30
N ALA A 47 42.87 -1.80 1.66
CA ALA A 47 44.27 -1.54 1.76
C ALA A 47 44.82 -1.76 3.18
N ASP A 48 44.10 -1.24 4.17
CA ASP A 48 44.39 -1.44 5.59
C ASP A 48 43.07 -1.73 6.34
N PRO A 49 42.89 -2.97 6.85
CA PRO A 49 41.69 -3.32 7.61
C PRO A 49 41.65 -2.71 9.02
N LYS A 50 42.79 -2.10 9.51
CA LYS A 50 42.79 -1.41 10.80
C LYS A 50 42.06 -0.08 10.67
N MET A 51 41.06 0.15 11.53
CA MET A 51 40.38 1.44 11.59
C MET A 51 41.37 2.55 12.00
N PRO A 52 41.31 3.73 11.33
CA PRO A 52 42.05 4.90 11.79
C PRO A 52 41.70 5.29 13.23
N GLU A 53 42.68 5.54 14.07
CA GLU A 53 42.47 5.86 15.51
C GLU A 53 41.57 7.08 15.70
N TYR A 54 41.60 8.06 14.81
CA TYR A 54 40.76 9.23 14.86
C TYR A 54 39.29 8.88 14.53
N LEU A 55 39.05 8.01 13.54
CA LEU A 55 37.68 7.55 13.25
C LEU A 55 37.14 6.71 14.40
N GLU A 56 37.96 5.81 14.97
CA GLU A 56 37.58 5.01 16.13
C GLU A 56 37.15 5.89 17.30
N TYR A 57 37.95 6.90 17.63
CA TYR A 57 37.64 7.91 18.65
C TYR A 57 36.33 8.62 18.38
N LEU A 58 36.11 9.14 17.16
CA LEU A 58 34.86 9.83 16.78
C LEU A 58 33.61 8.93 16.89
N LEU A 59 33.73 7.66 16.54
CA LEU A 59 32.61 6.73 16.56
C LEU A 59 32.29 6.18 17.95
N LEU A 60 33.31 5.85 18.75
CA LEU A 60 33.18 5.06 19.97
C LEU A 60 33.35 5.86 21.27
N ASP A 61 34.19 6.91 21.25
CA ASP A 61 34.61 7.63 22.45
C ASP A 61 33.99 9.03 22.59
N THR A 62 33.20 9.45 21.59
CA THR A 62 32.49 10.74 21.60
C THR A 62 30.96 10.59 21.43
N ASP A 63 30.22 11.62 21.80
CA ASP A 63 28.79 11.78 21.53
C ASP A 63 28.52 12.64 20.28
N GLU A 64 29.53 12.86 19.42
CA GLU A 64 29.36 13.66 18.20
C GLU A 64 28.23 13.12 17.32
N LEU A 65 27.48 14.05 16.73
CA LEU A 65 26.39 13.69 15.83
C LEU A 65 26.92 13.20 14.48
N LEU A 66 26.32 12.14 13.98
CA LEU A 66 26.70 11.51 12.71
C LEU A 66 25.68 11.86 11.63
N THR A 67 26.10 12.50 10.56
CA THR A 67 25.26 12.87 9.43
C THR A 67 25.64 12.07 8.19
N ALA A 68 24.64 11.41 7.57
CA ALA A 68 24.81 10.71 6.30
C ALA A 68 23.69 11.09 5.33
N GLN A 69 23.90 10.84 4.02
CA GLN A 69 22.86 11.14 3.02
C GLN A 69 21.65 10.22 3.15
N ASN A 70 21.85 8.94 3.41
CA ASN A 70 20.83 7.94 3.67
C ASN A 70 21.23 7.12 4.91
N ALA A 71 21.21 7.79 6.06
CA ALA A 71 21.79 7.31 7.30
C ALA A 71 21.35 5.88 7.71
N MET A 72 20.17 5.41 7.31
CA MET A 72 19.76 4.02 7.52
C MET A 72 20.71 3.03 6.83
N PHE A 73 21.25 3.37 5.66
CA PHE A 73 22.20 2.52 4.96
C PHE A 73 23.55 2.48 5.69
N ASP A 74 24.12 3.64 5.95
CA ASP A 74 25.46 3.78 6.56
C ASP A 74 25.48 3.21 7.98
N ARG A 75 24.45 3.50 8.76
CA ARG A 75 24.27 2.92 10.10
C ARG A 75 24.26 1.38 10.04
N ASN A 76 23.55 0.81 9.08
CA ASN A 76 23.50 -0.64 8.93
C ASN A 76 24.81 -1.24 8.40
N VAL A 77 25.56 -0.52 7.57
CA VAL A 77 26.92 -0.94 7.15
C VAL A 77 27.86 -0.99 8.36
N LEU A 78 27.86 0.02 9.20
CA LEU A 78 28.64 0.00 10.45
C LEU A 78 28.21 -1.17 11.34
N LYS A 79 26.90 -1.30 11.60
CA LYS A 79 26.33 -2.32 12.49
C LYS A 79 26.60 -3.76 12.03
N TYR A 80 26.28 -4.05 10.77
CA TYR A 80 26.35 -5.44 10.26
C TYR A 80 27.68 -5.76 9.59
N GLY A 81 28.28 -4.81 8.90
CA GLY A 81 29.55 -4.98 8.21
C GLY A 81 30.75 -4.92 9.16
N LEU A 82 30.82 -3.88 9.97
CA LEU A 82 31.95 -3.63 10.89
C LEU A 82 31.70 -4.04 12.34
N LYS A 83 30.45 -4.42 12.71
CA LYS A 83 30.03 -4.77 14.06
C LYS A 83 30.06 -3.58 15.04
N ILE A 84 29.90 -2.37 14.56
CA ILE A 84 29.84 -1.12 15.32
C ILE A 84 28.39 -0.65 15.35
N ASP A 85 27.74 -0.72 16.51
CA ASP A 85 26.35 -0.29 16.69
C ASP A 85 26.30 1.08 17.36
N ILE A 86 26.17 2.12 16.57
CA ILE A 86 26.06 3.50 17.04
C ILE A 86 24.61 3.80 17.42
N PRO A 87 24.36 4.38 18.60
CA PRO A 87 23.00 4.71 19.06
C PRO A 87 22.24 5.60 18.07
N ILE A 88 20.97 5.25 17.80
CA ILE A 88 20.11 5.98 16.87
C ILE A 88 20.05 7.50 17.16
N PRO A 89 19.99 7.98 18.42
CA PRO A 89 19.93 9.42 18.70
C PRO A 89 21.10 10.25 18.18
N ARG A 90 22.26 9.63 17.93
CA ARG A 90 23.44 10.31 17.33
C ARG A 90 23.28 10.55 15.83
N TRP A 91 22.39 9.81 15.14
CA TRP A 91 22.28 9.87 13.69
C TRP A 91 21.41 11.01 13.18
N ARG A 92 21.79 11.56 12.02
CA ARG A 92 21.10 12.58 11.22
C ARG A 92 21.07 12.13 9.76
N CYS A 93 20.01 12.53 9.02
CA CYS A 93 19.83 12.07 7.65
C CYS A 93 19.47 13.23 6.73
N ASN A 94 20.35 13.59 5.80
CA ASN A 94 20.12 14.66 4.83
C ASN A 94 19.01 14.30 3.84
N MET A 95 18.87 13.03 3.43
CA MET A 95 17.77 12.58 2.60
C MET A 95 16.40 12.82 3.28
N VAL A 96 16.27 12.44 4.54
CA VAL A 96 15.02 12.63 5.29
C VAL A 96 14.72 14.11 5.48
N ARG A 97 15.72 14.91 5.79
CA ARG A 97 15.60 16.37 5.89
C ARG A 97 15.12 16.97 4.56
N ALA A 98 15.70 16.56 3.44
CA ALA A 98 15.25 16.99 2.11
C ALA A 98 13.80 16.58 1.83
N LEU A 99 13.42 15.32 2.10
CA LEU A 99 12.04 14.84 1.92
C LEU A 99 11.03 15.59 2.81
N ALA A 100 11.39 15.94 4.05
CA ALA A 100 10.56 16.74 4.94
C ALA A 100 10.25 18.15 4.38
N HIS A 101 11.10 18.64 3.47
CA HIS A 101 10.95 19.92 2.79
C HIS A 101 10.48 19.79 1.34
N ALA A 102 9.91 18.64 0.95
CA ALA A 102 9.40 18.33 -0.39
C ALA A 102 10.46 18.38 -1.51
N LEU A 103 11.73 18.16 -1.16
CA LEU A 103 12.86 18.11 -2.08
C LEU A 103 13.15 16.67 -2.54
N PRO A 104 13.98 16.48 -3.60
CA PRO A 104 14.47 15.16 -3.98
C PRO A 104 15.32 14.53 -2.88
N GLY A 105 15.20 13.20 -2.69
CA GLY A 105 16.01 12.50 -1.70
C GLY A 105 17.38 12.02 -2.19
N GLY A 106 17.62 12.00 -3.50
CA GLY A 106 18.92 11.59 -4.06
C GLY A 106 19.92 12.72 -4.08
N LEU A 107 21.20 12.44 -3.71
CA LEU A 107 22.28 13.43 -3.57
C LEU A 107 22.47 14.27 -4.83
N ASP A 108 22.63 13.65 -6.01
CA ASP A 108 22.81 14.36 -7.28
C ASP A 108 21.68 15.37 -7.58
N ALA A 109 20.44 14.86 -7.55
CA ALA A 109 19.26 15.69 -7.83
C ALA A 109 19.06 16.80 -6.77
N LEU A 110 19.43 16.51 -5.52
CA LEU A 110 19.34 17.48 -4.43
C LEU A 110 20.38 18.60 -4.60
N CYS A 111 21.63 18.26 -4.96
CA CYS A 111 22.67 19.24 -5.28
C CYS A 111 22.29 20.13 -6.45
N GLU A 112 21.63 19.56 -7.47
CA GLU A 112 21.16 20.33 -8.62
C GLU A 112 20.06 21.32 -8.21
N VAL A 113 19.06 20.86 -7.46
CA VAL A 113 17.90 21.65 -7.02
C VAL A 113 18.28 22.73 -6.00
N MET A 114 19.26 22.45 -5.13
CA MET A 114 19.76 23.39 -4.11
C MET A 114 20.89 24.29 -4.62
N GLU A 115 21.21 24.21 -5.91
CA GLU A 115 22.26 25.00 -6.57
C GLU A 115 23.60 24.97 -5.80
N VAL A 116 24.02 23.74 -5.43
CA VAL A 116 25.36 23.54 -4.86
C VAL A 116 26.41 23.87 -5.92
N GLU A 117 27.50 24.48 -5.53
CA GLU A 117 28.60 24.85 -6.41
C GLU A 117 29.15 23.63 -7.14
N GLN A 118 29.61 23.81 -8.39
CA GLN A 118 29.88 22.67 -9.28
C GLN A 118 31.08 21.82 -8.84
N ASP A 119 32.03 22.43 -8.19
CA ASP A 119 33.24 21.80 -7.61
C ASP A 119 32.95 21.01 -6.33
N LEU A 120 31.85 21.34 -5.64
CA LEU A 120 31.37 20.65 -4.46
C LEU A 120 30.29 19.60 -4.77
N ARG A 121 29.90 19.45 -6.05
CA ARG A 121 28.91 18.44 -6.45
C ARG A 121 29.53 17.05 -6.57
N LYS A 122 28.70 16.05 -6.35
CA LYS A 122 29.00 14.66 -6.62
C LYS A 122 29.57 14.45 -8.03
N LEU A 123 30.67 13.71 -8.15
CA LEU A 123 31.32 13.43 -9.43
C LEU A 123 30.43 12.55 -10.32
N LYS A 124 30.24 12.93 -11.60
CA LYS A 124 29.41 12.19 -12.56
C LYS A 124 29.94 10.80 -12.92
N SER A 125 31.22 10.54 -12.70
CA SER A 125 31.84 9.22 -12.88
C SER A 125 31.36 8.17 -11.88
N GLY A 126 30.82 8.57 -10.72
CA GLY A 126 30.48 7.69 -9.61
C GLY A 126 29.56 6.52 -9.98
N LYS A 127 28.54 6.74 -10.83
CA LYS A 127 27.66 5.65 -11.27
C LYS A 127 28.42 4.53 -12.00
N LYS A 128 29.43 4.87 -12.78
CA LYS A 128 30.27 3.91 -13.50
C LYS A 128 31.18 3.16 -12.52
N LEU A 129 31.75 3.88 -11.55
CA LEU A 129 32.65 3.34 -10.52
C LEU A 129 31.90 2.41 -9.55
N ILE A 130 30.73 2.80 -9.06
CA ILE A 130 29.82 1.94 -8.27
C ILE A 130 29.50 0.65 -9.06
N HIS A 131 29.19 0.75 -10.35
CA HIS A 131 28.95 -0.43 -11.17
C HIS A 131 30.18 -1.32 -11.36
N LEU A 132 31.37 -0.75 -11.29
CA LEU A 132 32.63 -1.47 -11.43
C LEU A 132 33.00 -2.23 -10.15
N PHE A 133 32.91 -1.56 -8.98
CA PHE A 133 33.47 -2.07 -7.72
C PHE A 133 32.42 -2.67 -6.78
N CYS A 134 31.21 -2.12 -6.75
CA CYS A 134 30.19 -2.49 -5.75
C CYS A 134 29.30 -3.66 -6.17
N LYS A 135 29.50 -4.25 -7.34
CA LYS A 135 28.67 -5.35 -7.86
C LYS A 135 29.49 -6.47 -8.45
N PRO A 136 29.01 -7.72 -8.38
CA PRO A 136 29.67 -8.83 -9.04
C PRO A 136 29.70 -8.64 -10.56
N LYS A 137 30.82 -9.01 -11.17
CA LYS A 137 31.02 -8.95 -12.61
C LYS A 137 31.85 -10.14 -13.11
N PRO A 138 31.56 -10.61 -14.35
CA PRO A 138 32.50 -11.54 -15.02
C PRO A 138 33.81 -10.84 -15.30
N PHE A 139 34.89 -11.63 -15.42
CA PHE A 139 36.18 -11.09 -15.84
C PHE A 139 36.12 -10.54 -17.26
N THR A 140 36.26 -9.22 -17.40
CA THR A 140 36.20 -8.51 -18.68
C THR A 140 37.40 -7.59 -18.91
N HIS A 141 38.46 -7.75 -18.08
CA HIS A 141 39.61 -6.88 -18.15
C HIS A 141 40.37 -7.05 -19.44
N SER A 142 40.71 -5.94 -20.10
CA SER A 142 41.55 -5.91 -21.30
C SER A 142 42.78 -5.05 -21.04
N VAL A 143 43.93 -5.60 -21.29
CA VAL A 143 45.21 -4.84 -21.20
C VAL A 143 45.37 -3.99 -22.48
N PRO A 144 45.70 -2.69 -22.38
CA PRO A 144 45.89 -1.80 -23.52
C PRO A 144 46.88 -2.35 -24.55
N LYS A 145 46.69 -1.97 -25.82
CA LYS A 145 47.53 -2.49 -26.92
C LYS A 145 48.98 -2.03 -26.83
N ASP A 146 49.24 -0.93 -26.18
CA ASP A 146 50.53 -0.29 -25.93
C ASP A 146 51.28 -0.82 -24.69
N PHE A 147 50.66 -1.74 -23.94
CA PHE A 147 51.26 -2.39 -22.74
C PHE A 147 52.42 -3.34 -23.10
N GLY A 148 53.26 -3.07 -24.03
CA GLY A 148 54.37 -3.91 -24.42
C GLY A 148 54.03 -5.02 -25.44
N THR A 149 54.84 -6.06 -25.49
CA THR A 149 54.69 -7.16 -26.45
C THR A 149 53.43 -7.99 -26.22
N GLY A 150 52.94 -8.70 -27.24
CA GLY A 150 51.78 -9.60 -27.12
C GLY A 150 51.95 -10.67 -26.03
N LYS A 151 53.21 -11.13 -25.77
CA LYS A 151 53.52 -12.08 -24.70
C LYS A 151 53.36 -11.42 -23.30
N GLN A 152 53.81 -10.20 -23.15
CA GLN A 152 53.68 -9.43 -21.90
C GLN A 152 52.22 -9.13 -21.59
N ARG A 153 51.42 -8.71 -22.57
CA ARG A 153 49.99 -8.51 -22.40
C ARG A 153 49.24 -9.78 -21.98
N LYS A 154 49.60 -10.93 -22.59
CA LYS A 154 48.98 -12.21 -22.22
C LYS A 154 49.33 -12.61 -20.79
N ALA A 155 50.57 -12.41 -20.38
CA ALA A 155 51.01 -12.67 -19.02
C ALA A 155 50.31 -11.76 -18.00
N GLU A 156 50.11 -10.48 -18.34
CA GLU A 156 49.39 -9.55 -17.49
C GLU A 156 47.91 -9.87 -17.39
N ILE A 157 47.24 -10.27 -18.48
CA ILE A 157 45.86 -10.73 -18.45
C ILE A 157 45.72 -11.96 -17.52
N GLU A 158 46.62 -12.88 -17.58
CA GLU A 158 46.62 -14.08 -16.74
C GLU A 158 46.89 -13.74 -15.26
N ARG A 159 47.78 -12.81 -14.98
CA ARG A 159 48.00 -12.26 -13.63
C ARG A 159 46.75 -11.61 -13.08
N LEU A 160 46.10 -10.75 -13.87
CA LEU A 160 44.84 -10.09 -13.49
C LEU A 160 43.71 -11.10 -13.29
N ARG A 161 43.65 -12.15 -14.12
CA ARG A 161 42.67 -13.23 -13.97
C ARG A 161 42.87 -13.99 -12.67
N GLY A 162 44.13 -14.22 -12.28
CA GLY A 162 44.48 -14.84 -11.00
C GLY A 162 44.08 -14.02 -9.77
N LEU A 163 44.00 -12.69 -9.93
CA LEU A 163 43.56 -11.79 -8.89
C LEU A 163 42.00 -11.56 -8.89
N TRP A 164 41.33 -12.12 -9.90
CA TRP A 164 39.87 -11.88 -10.06
C TRP A 164 39.06 -12.81 -9.18
N ASN A 165 38.29 -12.24 -8.25
CA ASN A 165 37.42 -12.95 -7.34
C ASN A 165 35.94 -12.62 -7.57
N GLY A 166 35.52 -12.47 -8.83
CA GLY A 166 34.14 -12.13 -9.20
C GLY A 166 33.84 -10.63 -9.26
N ARG A 167 34.83 -9.75 -9.00
CA ARG A 167 34.69 -8.28 -9.04
C ARG A 167 35.98 -7.57 -9.41
N ALA A 168 35.89 -6.30 -9.80
CA ALA A 168 37.04 -5.39 -9.85
C ALA A 168 37.47 -5.01 -8.43
N THR A 169 38.78 -4.87 -8.25
CA THR A 169 39.40 -4.50 -6.96
C THR A 169 40.51 -3.46 -7.20
N ARG A 170 41.06 -2.86 -6.14
CA ARG A 170 42.18 -1.94 -6.22
C ARG A 170 43.41 -2.55 -6.90
N LEU A 171 43.58 -3.89 -6.82
CA LEU A 171 44.71 -4.60 -7.44
C LEU A 171 44.50 -4.86 -8.94
N THR A 172 43.26 -4.96 -9.40
CA THR A 172 42.94 -5.20 -10.80
C THR A 172 42.69 -3.90 -11.58
N HIS A 173 42.20 -2.85 -10.92
CA HIS A 173 41.86 -1.55 -11.50
C HIS A 173 42.37 -0.39 -10.63
N PRO A 174 43.71 -0.23 -10.48
CA PRO A 174 44.26 0.74 -9.53
C PRO A 174 43.95 2.20 -9.88
N VAL A 175 43.82 2.55 -11.16
CA VAL A 175 43.54 3.92 -11.60
C VAL A 175 42.10 4.27 -11.29
N GLU A 176 41.18 3.40 -11.67
CA GLU A 176 39.74 3.60 -11.41
C GLU A 176 39.46 3.51 -9.91
N TRP A 177 40.25 2.77 -9.13
CA TRP A 177 40.14 2.75 -7.67
C TRP A 177 40.50 4.11 -7.05
N ALA A 178 41.57 4.73 -7.51
CA ALA A 178 41.94 6.08 -7.07
C ALA A 178 40.83 7.08 -7.41
N GLU A 179 40.25 7.00 -8.61
CA GLU A 179 39.07 7.82 -8.96
C GLU A 179 37.86 7.52 -8.05
N PHE A 180 37.71 6.27 -7.60
CA PHE A 180 36.60 5.86 -6.72
C PHE A 180 36.75 6.45 -5.31
N LEU A 181 37.99 6.52 -4.78
CA LEU A 181 38.24 7.19 -3.50
C LEU A 181 37.98 8.69 -3.57
N GLU A 182 38.40 9.37 -4.65
CA GLU A 182 38.07 10.79 -4.86
C GLU A 182 36.58 11.02 -5.06
N TYR A 183 35.89 10.08 -5.74
CA TYR A 183 34.42 10.11 -5.83
C TYR A 183 33.77 10.02 -4.44
N ALA A 184 34.18 9.09 -3.58
CA ALA A 184 33.66 8.94 -2.23
C ALA A 184 33.89 10.21 -1.37
N LYS A 185 35.06 10.85 -1.49
CA LYS A 185 35.30 12.18 -0.85
C LYS A 185 34.32 13.25 -1.34
N SER A 186 34.00 13.23 -2.65
CA SER A 186 33.08 14.23 -3.20
C SER A 186 31.68 14.12 -2.63
N ASP A 187 31.25 12.93 -2.17
CA ASP A 187 29.95 12.73 -1.54
C ASP A 187 29.89 13.42 -0.18
N ILE A 188 30.96 13.41 0.62
CA ILE A 188 31.06 14.18 1.88
C ILE A 188 31.04 15.70 1.61
N ALA A 189 31.81 16.19 0.62
CA ALA A 189 31.81 17.61 0.27
C ALA A 189 30.40 18.09 -0.14
N ALA A 190 29.71 17.30 -0.95
CA ALA A 190 28.34 17.59 -1.36
C ALA A 190 27.37 17.56 -0.17
N MET A 191 27.49 16.60 0.74
CA MET A 191 26.66 16.52 1.95
C MET A 191 26.84 17.74 2.85
N ARG A 192 28.06 18.19 3.09
CA ARG A 192 28.35 19.40 3.89
C ARG A 192 27.81 20.66 3.26
N ALA A 193 27.94 20.80 1.94
CA ALA A 193 27.36 21.93 1.21
C ALA A 193 25.85 21.96 1.32
N LEU A 194 25.18 20.78 1.23
CA LEU A 194 23.75 20.65 1.40
C LEU A 194 23.29 20.92 2.84
N ASP A 195 24.06 20.47 3.83
CA ASP A 195 23.72 20.67 5.24
C ASP A 195 23.62 22.16 5.60
N LYS A 196 24.50 22.99 5.02
CA LYS A 196 24.47 24.46 5.14
C LYS A 196 23.28 25.11 4.42
N LYS A 197 22.77 24.49 3.33
CA LYS A 197 21.68 25.05 2.49
C LYS A 197 20.29 24.53 2.84
N LEU A 198 20.17 23.34 3.42
CA LEU A 198 18.89 22.72 3.72
C LEU A 198 18.17 23.43 4.88
N PRO A 199 16.88 23.71 4.77
CA PRO A 199 16.12 24.36 5.84
C PRO A 199 15.92 23.44 7.05
N LYS A 200 15.57 24.05 8.22
CA LYS A 200 15.42 23.34 9.51
C LYS A 200 13.98 23.27 10.02
N TRP A 201 13.03 24.01 9.46
CA TRP A 201 11.69 24.16 10.05
C TRP A 201 10.85 22.87 10.10
N ASN A 202 11.03 21.92 9.18
CA ASN A 202 10.34 20.62 9.20
C ASN A 202 11.23 19.45 9.65
N TYR A 203 12.53 19.66 9.83
CA TYR A 203 13.46 18.67 10.38
C TYR A 203 14.71 19.41 10.83
N ASP A 204 14.92 19.47 12.13
CA ASP A 204 16.09 20.14 12.71
C ASP A 204 17.15 19.11 13.09
N PRO A 205 18.34 19.11 12.44
CA PRO A 205 19.39 18.15 12.72
C PRO A 205 20.16 18.45 14.02
N GLY A 206 19.84 19.52 14.73
CA GLY A 206 20.48 19.87 16.01
C GLY A 206 20.23 18.84 17.10
N PRO A 207 20.90 18.98 18.25
CA PRO A 207 20.62 18.14 19.42
C PRO A 207 19.21 18.35 19.93
N LEU A 208 18.60 17.28 20.45
CA LEU A 208 17.27 17.36 21.06
C LEU A 208 17.38 17.88 22.49
N PRO A 209 16.61 18.91 22.90
CA PRO A 209 16.51 19.31 24.30
C PRO A 209 16.01 18.16 25.19
N HIS A 210 16.38 18.18 26.45
CA HIS A 210 15.97 17.15 27.40
C HIS A 210 14.44 17.10 27.61
N ASP A 211 13.78 18.26 27.60
CA ASP A 211 12.32 18.33 27.75
C ASP A 211 11.61 18.29 26.39
N PRO A 212 10.90 17.18 26.08
CA PRO A 212 10.16 17.05 24.82
C PRO A 212 9.06 18.11 24.63
N SER A 213 8.55 18.71 25.72
CA SER A 213 7.51 19.74 25.64
C SER A 213 7.99 21.04 25.00
N THR A 214 9.32 21.25 24.99
CA THR A 214 9.97 22.43 24.41
C THR A 214 10.36 22.25 22.93
N TRP A 215 10.17 21.05 22.40
CA TRP A 215 10.63 20.75 21.05
C TRP A 215 9.88 21.52 19.96
N THR A 216 10.63 22.10 19.05
CA THR A 216 10.09 22.65 17.81
C THR A 216 9.51 21.54 16.92
N ALA A 217 8.70 21.92 15.95
CA ALA A 217 8.16 20.95 14.96
C ALA A 217 9.27 20.16 14.23
N GLY A 218 10.42 20.81 13.94
CA GLY A 218 11.58 20.16 13.33
C GLY A 218 12.28 19.16 14.25
N GLN A 219 12.35 19.43 15.54
CA GLN A 219 12.91 18.54 16.56
C GLN A 219 11.98 17.35 16.83
N GLN A 220 10.67 17.58 16.90
CA GLN A 220 9.68 16.50 16.95
C GLN A 220 9.78 15.56 15.75
N GLU A 221 10.02 16.10 14.56
CA GLU A 221 10.18 15.29 13.35
C GLU A 221 11.47 14.45 13.37
N LEU A 222 12.57 14.99 13.92
CA LEU A 222 13.80 14.25 14.16
C LEU A 222 13.57 13.08 15.14
N ALA A 223 12.89 13.33 16.26
CA ALA A 223 12.57 12.28 17.24
C ALA A 223 11.69 11.17 16.64
N LEU A 224 10.74 11.55 15.79
CA LEU A 224 9.90 10.59 15.05
C LEU A 224 10.70 9.79 14.01
N TRP A 225 11.70 10.41 13.39
CA TRP A 225 12.61 9.66 12.52
C TRP A 225 13.46 8.65 13.32
N HIS A 226 13.88 8.98 14.54
CA HIS A 226 14.53 8.00 15.41
C HIS A 226 13.60 6.83 15.74
N LEU A 227 12.32 7.08 16.03
CA LEU A 227 11.31 6.02 16.22
C LEU A 227 11.11 5.20 14.93
N ASP A 228 11.07 5.84 13.75
CA ASP A 228 11.02 5.15 12.45
C ASP A 228 12.20 4.20 12.26
N GLN A 229 13.40 4.62 12.67
CA GLN A 229 14.58 3.73 12.61
C GLN A 229 14.39 2.51 13.54
N GLN A 230 13.84 2.67 14.72
CA GLN A 230 13.52 1.56 15.63
C GLN A 230 12.48 0.62 15.02
N ILE A 231 11.43 1.16 14.39
CA ILE A 231 10.39 0.38 13.68
C ILE A 231 11.01 -0.42 12.53
N ASN A 232 11.86 0.22 11.72
CA ASN A 232 12.55 -0.46 10.61
C ASN A 232 13.56 -1.51 11.10
N ASP A 233 14.25 -1.27 12.23
CA ASP A 233 15.17 -2.23 12.85
C ASP A 233 14.44 -3.44 13.42
N HIS A 234 13.26 -3.24 13.98
CA HIS A 234 12.41 -4.34 14.46
C HIS A 234 11.85 -5.14 13.28
N GLY A 235 11.25 -4.47 12.30
CA GLY A 235 10.66 -5.07 11.11
C GLY A 235 9.41 -5.93 11.40
N ILE A 236 8.91 -6.59 10.36
CA ILE A 236 7.73 -7.47 10.42
C ILE A 236 8.15 -8.94 10.44
N PHE A 237 7.45 -9.77 11.21
CA PHE A 237 7.71 -11.22 11.25
C PHE A 237 6.92 -11.90 10.13
N VAL A 238 7.60 -12.78 9.36
CA VAL A 238 7.11 -13.29 8.07
C VAL A 238 6.89 -14.80 8.11
N ASP A 239 5.74 -15.26 7.64
CA ASP A 239 5.47 -16.67 7.32
C ASP A 239 6.21 -17.06 6.02
N VAL A 240 7.48 -17.43 6.17
CA VAL A 240 8.36 -17.82 5.05
C VAL A 240 7.84 -19.07 4.35
N GLN A 241 7.19 -19.98 5.09
CA GLN A 241 6.61 -21.19 4.51
C GLN A 241 5.47 -20.84 3.55
N LEU A 242 4.56 -19.97 3.97
CA LEU A 242 3.50 -19.47 3.09
C LEU A 242 4.09 -18.74 1.88
N ALA A 243 5.06 -17.85 2.08
CA ALA A 243 5.64 -17.09 0.97
C ALA A 243 6.28 -18.01 -0.07
N THR A 244 6.97 -19.08 0.37
CA THR A 244 7.60 -20.06 -0.52
C THR A 244 6.54 -20.88 -1.27
N ALA A 245 5.55 -21.39 -0.58
CA ALA A 245 4.47 -22.18 -1.17
C ALA A 245 3.64 -21.36 -2.18
N ALA A 246 3.38 -20.08 -1.86
CA ALA A 246 2.67 -19.19 -2.75
C ALA A 246 3.46 -18.86 -4.04
N VAL A 247 4.79 -18.73 -3.97
CA VAL A 247 5.62 -18.58 -5.19
C VAL A 247 5.47 -19.81 -6.06
N GLN A 248 5.55 -21.02 -5.50
CA GLN A 248 5.39 -22.27 -6.24
C GLN A 248 4.00 -22.38 -6.90
N ALA A 249 2.94 -22.12 -6.14
CA ALA A 249 1.56 -22.15 -6.65
C ALA A 249 1.33 -21.13 -7.78
N VAL A 250 1.89 -19.90 -7.65
CA VAL A 250 1.81 -18.85 -8.67
C VAL A 250 2.59 -19.22 -9.94
N GLU A 251 3.77 -19.79 -9.80
CA GLU A 251 4.57 -20.23 -10.95
C GLU A 251 3.87 -21.36 -11.72
N GLU A 252 3.28 -22.30 -11.01
CA GLU A 252 2.46 -23.35 -11.61
C GLU A 252 1.25 -22.78 -12.34
N ALA A 253 0.46 -21.93 -11.67
CA ALA A 253 -0.70 -21.28 -12.29
C ALA A 253 -0.32 -20.50 -13.56
N LYS A 254 0.78 -19.75 -13.53
CA LYS A 254 1.29 -19.01 -14.70
C LYS A 254 1.69 -19.95 -15.83
N ARG A 255 2.24 -21.13 -15.53
CA ARG A 255 2.58 -22.13 -16.55
C ARG A 255 1.33 -22.67 -17.22
N VAL A 256 0.30 -22.99 -16.44
CA VAL A 256 -1.00 -23.43 -16.99
C VAL A 256 -1.64 -22.37 -17.86
N LEU A 257 -1.69 -21.10 -17.38
CA LEU A 257 -2.21 -19.97 -18.15
C LEU A 257 -1.42 -19.71 -19.44
N ALA A 258 -0.09 -19.87 -19.41
CA ALA A 258 0.74 -19.75 -20.60
C ALA A 258 0.44 -20.84 -21.62
N SER A 259 0.33 -22.11 -21.19
CA SER A 259 -0.04 -23.23 -22.08
C SER A 259 -1.42 -23.00 -22.71
N ARG A 260 -2.38 -22.49 -21.91
CA ARG A 260 -3.72 -22.18 -22.44
C ARG A 260 -3.68 -21.02 -23.44
N THR A 261 -2.82 -20.00 -23.22
CA THR A 261 -2.61 -18.91 -24.19
C THR A 261 -2.10 -19.45 -25.53
N VAL A 262 -1.12 -20.35 -25.50
CA VAL A 262 -0.57 -20.99 -26.70
C VAL A 262 -1.67 -21.70 -27.50
N VAL A 263 -2.52 -22.49 -26.81
CA VAL A 263 -3.65 -23.18 -27.43
C VAL A 263 -4.69 -22.20 -28.03
N LEU A 264 -5.05 -21.15 -27.30
CA LEU A 264 -6.05 -20.16 -27.77
C LEU A 264 -5.54 -19.25 -28.90
N THR A 265 -4.25 -19.25 -29.17
CA THR A 265 -3.63 -18.43 -30.19
C THR A 265 -2.95 -19.27 -31.30
N ASP A 266 -3.28 -20.56 -31.40
CA ASP A 266 -2.73 -21.50 -32.37
C ASP A 266 -1.20 -21.37 -32.50
N ASP A 267 -0.48 -21.46 -31.37
CA ASP A 267 0.98 -21.30 -31.21
C ASP A 267 1.56 -19.92 -31.63
N VAL A 268 0.74 -18.94 -31.97
CA VAL A 268 1.20 -17.60 -32.37
C VAL A 268 1.80 -16.80 -31.18
N VAL A 269 1.25 -16.97 -29.98
CA VAL A 269 1.70 -16.25 -28.80
C VAL A 269 2.29 -17.21 -27.76
N GLU A 270 3.59 -17.18 -27.58
CA GLU A 270 4.35 -18.09 -26.71
C GLU A 270 4.01 -17.97 -25.23
N SER A 271 3.49 -16.86 -24.76
CA SER A 271 3.22 -16.61 -23.35
C SER A 271 2.28 -15.42 -23.13
N THR A 272 1.45 -15.52 -22.11
CA THR A 272 0.58 -14.43 -21.60
C THR A 272 1.29 -13.11 -21.34
N THR A 273 2.63 -13.12 -21.13
CA THR A 273 3.42 -11.91 -20.83
C THR A 273 3.87 -11.15 -22.08
N LYS A 274 3.76 -11.75 -23.27
CA LYS A 274 4.15 -11.18 -24.57
C LYS A 274 3.10 -10.19 -25.07
N ARG A 275 3.07 -9.00 -24.43
CA ARG A 275 2.06 -7.97 -24.66
C ARG A 275 1.89 -7.61 -26.15
N ASP A 276 2.98 -7.33 -26.83
CA ASP A 276 2.93 -6.82 -28.21
C ASP A 276 2.51 -7.93 -29.20
N GLN A 277 2.87 -9.18 -28.93
CA GLN A 277 2.39 -10.34 -29.69
C GLN A 277 0.88 -10.55 -29.50
N LEU A 278 0.38 -10.45 -28.25
CA LEU A 278 -1.04 -10.52 -27.94
C LEU A 278 -1.84 -9.41 -28.65
N LEU A 279 -1.38 -8.17 -28.61
CA LEU A 279 -2.04 -7.05 -29.30
C LEU A 279 -2.08 -7.29 -30.82
N ALA A 280 -0.97 -7.73 -31.42
CA ALA A 280 -0.90 -8.04 -32.83
C ALA A 280 -1.83 -9.21 -33.22
N HIS A 281 -1.88 -10.27 -32.40
CA HIS A 281 -2.78 -11.40 -32.61
C HIS A 281 -4.25 -10.99 -32.56
N ILE A 282 -4.65 -10.22 -31.52
CA ILE A 282 -6.03 -9.74 -31.34
C ILE A 282 -6.46 -8.87 -32.53
N LEU A 283 -5.57 -8.01 -33.02
CA LEU A 283 -5.84 -7.18 -34.17
C LEU A 283 -5.97 -8.02 -35.46
N SER A 284 -5.07 -8.98 -35.69
CA SER A 284 -5.06 -9.77 -36.91
C SER A 284 -6.20 -10.80 -36.96
N GLU A 285 -6.53 -11.44 -35.85
CA GLU A 285 -7.50 -12.55 -35.81
C GLU A 285 -8.93 -12.04 -35.61
N TYR A 286 -9.11 -11.03 -34.76
CA TYR A 286 -10.44 -10.55 -34.39
C TYR A 286 -10.75 -9.16 -34.95
N GLY A 287 -9.80 -8.49 -35.62
CA GLY A 287 -9.99 -7.13 -36.14
C GLY A 287 -10.17 -6.05 -35.08
N ILE A 288 -9.80 -6.35 -33.80
CA ILE A 288 -10.02 -5.47 -32.66
C ILE A 288 -8.71 -4.77 -32.28
N ASP A 289 -8.69 -3.44 -32.44
CA ASP A 289 -7.57 -2.60 -32.00
C ASP A 289 -7.71 -2.24 -30.53
N LEU A 290 -6.85 -2.79 -29.69
CA LEU A 290 -6.76 -2.45 -28.27
C LEU A 290 -5.64 -1.42 -28.04
N PRO A 291 -5.94 -0.27 -27.41
CA PRO A 291 -4.93 0.78 -27.19
C PRO A 291 -3.82 0.34 -26.22
N ASP A 292 -4.14 -0.57 -25.30
CA ASP A 292 -3.22 -1.13 -24.34
C ASP A 292 -3.76 -2.43 -23.71
N MET A 293 -2.95 -3.05 -22.84
CA MET A 293 -3.31 -4.23 -22.05
C MET A 293 -3.45 -3.90 -20.54
N GLN A 294 -3.89 -2.68 -20.22
CA GLN A 294 -4.14 -2.31 -18.84
C GLN A 294 -5.43 -2.94 -18.32
N LYS A 295 -5.48 -3.17 -17.00
CA LYS A 295 -6.61 -3.79 -16.32
C LYS A 295 -7.96 -3.19 -16.75
N ALA A 296 -8.09 -1.87 -16.70
CA ALA A 296 -9.33 -1.18 -17.04
C ALA A 296 -9.75 -1.34 -18.51
N THR A 297 -8.77 -1.43 -19.43
CA THR A 297 -9.03 -1.68 -20.85
C THR A 297 -9.54 -3.10 -21.08
N LEU A 298 -8.87 -4.08 -20.44
CA LEU A 298 -9.25 -5.48 -20.52
C LEU A 298 -10.64 -5.73 -19.91
N GLU A 299 -10.88 -5.26 -18.68
CA GLU A 299 -12.16 -5.41 -17.98
C GLU A 299 -13.32 -4.79 -18.77
N ARG A 300 -13.15 -3.56 -19.27
CA ARG A 300 -14.17 -2.92 -20.11
C ARG A 300 -14.47 -3.72 -21.37
N ARG A 301 -13.45 -4.28 -22.02
CA ARG A 301 -13.62 -5.04 -23.25
C ARG A 301 -14.25 -6.40 -23.00
N MET A 302 -13.89 -7.07 -21.91
CA MET A 302 -14.49 -8.35 -21.49
C MET A 302 -15.99 -8.25 -21.19
N ASN A 303 -16.44 -7.07 -20.81
CA ASN A 303 -17.87 -6.77 -20.55
C ASN A 303 -18.66 -6.49 -21.82
N ASP A 304 -18.03 -6.51 -23.00
CA ASP A 304 -18.72 -6.39 -24.28
C ASP A 304 -19.49 -7.68 -24.59
N PRO A 305 -20.81 -7.63 -24.72
CA PRO A 305 -21.62 -8.84 -25.00
C PRO A 305 -21.28 -9.50 -26.34
N GLU A 306 -20.83 -8.72 -27.30
CA GLU A 306 -20.54 -9.18 -28.67
C GLU A 306 -19.11 -9.75 -28.78
N LEU A 307 -18.30 -9.73 -27.69
CA LEU A 307 -16.94 -10.25 -27.72
C LEU A 307 -16.93 -11.77 -27.90
N PRO A 308 -16.18 -12.34 -28.88
CA PRO A 308 -16.04 -13.79 -29.05
C PRO A 308 -15.59 -14.48 -27.74
N PRO A 309 -16.14 -15.65 -27.40
CA PRO A 309 -15.82 -16.36 -26.17
C PRO A 309 -14.33 -16.65 -25.99
N GLU A 310 -13.64 -17.06 -27.07
CA GLU A 310 -12.21 -17.37 -27.10
C GLU A 310 -11.37 -16.12 -26.77
N LEU A 311 -11.72 -14.97 -27.35
CA LEU A 311 -11.06 -13.71 -27.06
C LEU A 311 -11.34 -13.26 -25.64
N ARG A 312 -12.58 -13.43 -25.13
CA ARG A 312 -12.91 -13.12 -23.74
C ARG A 312 -12.08 -13.96 -22.77
N GLU A 313 -11.92 -15.25 -23.04
CA GLU A 313 -11.05 -16.14 -22.26
C GLU A 313 -9.58 -15.68 -22.32
N LEU A 314 -9.07 -15.34 -23.52
CA LEU A 314 -7.71 -14.85 -23.70
C LEU A 314 -7.43 -13.56 -22.90
N LEU A 315 -8.38 -12.62 -22.89
CA LEU A 315 -8.27 -11.39 -22.11
C LEU A 315 -8.33 -11.68 -20.60
N ALA A 316 -9.18 -12.62 -20.16
CA ALA A 316 -9.26 -13.06 -18.76
C ALA A 316 -7.95 -13.70 -18.30
N ILE A 317 -7.39 -14.62 -19.07
CA ILE A 317 -6.08 -15.22 -18.82
C ILE A 317 -4.99 -14.16 -18.72
N ARG A 318 -4.98 -13.19 -19.63
CA ARG A 318 -4.04 -12.07 -19.58
C ARG A 318 -4.19 -11.25 -18.30
N LEU A 319 -5.41 -10.96 -17.88
CA LEU A 319 -5.70 -10.22 -16.66
C LEU A 319 -5.19 -10.96 -15.43
N GLN A 320 -5.50 -12.25 -15.28
CA GLN A 320 -5.02 -13.11 -14.20
C GLN A 320 -3.49 -13.17 -14.15
N ALA A 321 -2.84 -13.48 -15.27
CA ALA A 321 -1.39 -13.61 -15.35
C ALA A 321 -0.65 -12.29 -15.06
N SER A 322 -1.28 -11.14 -15.26
CA SER A 322 -0.69 -9.81 -15.04
C SER A 322 -0.75 -9.32 -13.59
N SER A 323 -1.30 -10.11 -12.64
CA SER A 323 -1.37 -9.74 -11.24
C SER A 323 0.02 -9.43 -10.66
N THR A 324 0.23 -8.15 -10.30
CA THR A 324 1.50 -7.69 -9.70
C THR A 324 1.61 -8.03 -8.21
N SER A 325 0.50 -8.33 -7.56
CA SER A 325 0.43 -8.62 -6.12
C SER A 325 1.25 -9.87 -5.76
N THR A 326 1.23 -10.89 -6.62
CA THR A 326 1.95 -12.14 -6.40
C THR A 326 3.49 -11.97 -6.38
N SER A 327 4.03 -10.94 -7.07
CA SER A 327 5.47 -10.64 -7.01
C SER A 327 5.96 -10.23 -5.63
N LYS A 328 5.06 -9.88 -4.71
CA LYS A 328 5.39 -9.49 -3.33
C LYS A 328 5.87 -10.66 -2.48
N TYR A 329 5.44 -11.88 -2.77
CA TYR A 329 5.99 -13.07 -2.12
C TYR A 329 7.49 -13.22 -2.37
N GLN A 330 7.92 -13.03 -3.63
CA GLN A 330 9.35 -13.06 -3.96
C GLN A 330 10.10 -11.91 -3.30
N ALA A 331 9.48 -10.73 -3.17
CA ALA A 331 10.09 -9.60 -2.46
C ALA A 331 10.27 -9.90 -0.96
N LEU A 332 9.32 -10.60 -0.32
CA LEU A 332 9.45 -11.08 1.05
C LEU A 332 10.63 -12.05 1.19
N LEU A 333 10.68 -13.08 0.36
CA LEU A 333 11.74 -14.11 0.38
C LEU A 333 13.12 -13.52 0.13
N ASN A 334 13.22 -12.56 -0.79
CA ASN A 334 14.48 -11.88 -1.08
C ASN A 334 14.97 -10.99 0.05
N GLY A 335 14.06 -10.43 0.84
CA GLY A 335 14.37 -9.43 1.87
C GLY A 335 14.38 -9.96 3.31
N VAL A 336 13.75 -11.11 3.57
CA VAL A 336 13.68 -11.68 4.91
C VAL A 336 15.08 -12.05 5.43
N MET A 337 15.33 -11.74 6.70
CA MET A 337 16.57 -12.07 7.38
C MET A 337 16.48 -13.45 8.08
N PRO A 338 17.63 -14.03 8.51
CA PRO A 338 17.65 -15.38 9.11
C PRO A 338 16.75 -15.54 10.36
N ASP A 339 16.44 -14.45 11.04
CA ASP A 339 15.54 -14.43 12.20
C ASP A 339 14.04 -14.40 11.81
N GLY A 340 13.70 -14.54 10.54
CA GLY A 340 12.34 -14.53 10.03
C GLY A 340 11.71 -13.15 9.90
N ARG A 341 12.48 -12.06 10.08
CA ARG A 341 11.97 -10.69 9.97
C ARG A 341 12.36 -10.01 8.66
N LEU A 342 11.42 -9.31 8.07
CA LEU A 342 11.65 -8.37 6.98
C LEU A 342 11.78 -6.96 7.56
N ARG A 343 12.92 -6.33 7.33
CA ARG A 343 13.29 -5.01 7.86
C ARG A 343 13.36 -3.96 6.75
N GLY A 344 13.32 -2.66 7.13
CA GLY A 344 13.44 -1.56 6.19
C GLY A 344 12.26 -1.45 5.22
N THR A 345 11.05 -1.71 5.69
CA THR A 345 9.83 -1.68 4.87
C THR A 345 9.24 -0.29 4.72
N LEU A 346 9.70 0.68 5.52
CA LEU A 346 9.19 2.04 5.56
C LEU A 346 10.26 3.07 5.18
N GLN A 347 9.85 4.07 4.40
CA GLN A 347 10.61 5.29 4.14
C GLN A 347 9.93 6.46 4.83
N PHE A 348 10.57 7.00 5.84
CA PHE A 348 10.11 8.20 6.54
C PHE A 348 10.01 9.39 5.56
N ASN A 349 8.89 10.12 5.63
CA ASN A 349 8.56 11.21 4.70
C ASN A 349 8.65 10.83 3.21
N GLY A 350 8.51 9.56 2.87
CA GLY A 350 8.65 9.08 1.49
C GLY A 350 7.60 9.63 0.54
N ALA A 351 6.42 10.02 1.04
CA ALA A 351 5.44 10.86 0.36
C ALA A 351 5.77 12.34 0.64
N SER A 352 6.83 12.85 0.06
CA SER A 352 7.48 14.12 0.43
C SER A 352 6.54 15.34 0.42
N ARG A 353 5.44 15.32 -0.35
CA ARG A 353 4.45 16.41 -0.36
C ARG A 353 3.64 16.50 0.93
N THR A 354 3.24 15.36 1.47
CA THR A 354 2.35 15.26 2.64
C THR A 354 3.06 14.77 3.90
N GLY A 355 4.30 14.28 3.78
CA GLY A 355 5.10 13.76 4.90
C GLY A 355 4.59 12.44 5.46
N ARG A 356 3.76 11.69 4.71
CA ARG A 356 3.38 10.31 5.05
C ARG A 356 4.53 9.34 4.74
N TRP A 357 4.53 8.18 5.39
CA TRP A 357 5.43 7.09 5.04
C TRP A 357 5.19 6.56 3.63
N ALA A 358 6.25 6.13 2.97
CA ALA A 358 6.14 5.35 1.74
C ALA A 358 6.67 3.93 1.97
N GLY A 359 6.00 2.94 1.41
CA GLY A 359 6.45 1.55 1.47
C GLY A 359 7.70 1.31 0.64
N ARG A 360 8.60 0.48 1.18
CA ARG A 360 9.79 -0.03 0.50
C ARG A 360 9.68 -1.55 0.38
N THR A 361 10.42 -2.14 -0.56
CA THR A 361 10.52 -3.59 -0.76
C THR A 361 9.16 -4.25 -0.94
N PHE A 362 8.51 -4.63 0.15
CA PHE A 362 7.21 -5.28 0.18
C PHE A 362 6.04 -4.30 -0.05
N GLN A 363 6.18 -3.04 0.35
CA GLN A 363 5.17 -1.98 0.21
C GLN A 363 3.79 -2.37 0.75
N PRO A 364 3.59 -2.51 2.06
CA PRO A 364 2.32 -2.95 2.65
C PRO A 364 1.15 -2.03 2.31
N GLN A 365 1.39 -0.74 2.05
CA GLN A 365 0.37 0.24 1.64
C GLN A 365 -0.30 -0.09 0.30
N ASN A 366 0.36 -0.90 -0.54
CA ASN A 366 -0.10 -1.26 -1.90
C ASN A 366 -0.55 -2.72 -1.99
N LEU A 367 -0.98 -3.31 -0.89
CA LEU A 367 -1.57 -4.65 -0.89
C LEU A 367 -3.04 -4.58 -1.36
N PRO A 368 -3.57 -5.62 -2.01
CA PRO A 368 -4.96 -5.67 -2.44
C PRO A 368 -5.93 -5.34 -1.31
N SER A 369 -6.93 -4.51 -1.58
CA SER A 369 -7.93 -4.11 -0.58
C SER A 369 -9.37 -4.25 -1.07
N ASN A 370 -9.59 -4.31 -2.37
CA ASN A 370 -10.92 -4.42 -2.98
C ASN A 370 -11.06 -5.78 -3.67
N GLY A 371 -12.27 -6.32 -3.68
CA GLY A 371 -12.57 -7.61 -4.33
C GLY A 371 -11.86 -8.79 -3.68
N LEU A 372 -11.54 -8.70 -2.39
CA LEU A 372 -10.93 -9.82 -1.66
C LEU A 372 -12.00 -10.87 -1.35
N PRO A 373 -11.66 -12.16 -1.44
CA PRO A 373 -12.48 -13.26 -0.91
C PRO A 373 -12.77 -13.11 0.59
N ALA A 374 -13.67 -13.90 1.10
CA ALA A 374 -13.95 -13.98 2.53
C ALA A 374 -12.70 -14.37 3.34
N ALA A 375 -12.65 -13.98 4.61
CA ALA A 375 -11.48 -14.23 5.44
C ALA A 375 -11.21 -15.74 5.64
N ASP A 376 -12.24 -16.54 5.74
CA ASP A 376 -12.19 -18.01 5.80
C ASP A 376 -11.74 -18.63 4.47
N GLU A 377 -12.18 -18.09 3.34
CA GLU A 377 -11.73 -18.50 2.01
C GLU A 377 -10.26 -18.12 1.78
N ILE A 378 -9.82 -16.93 2.24
CA ILE A 378 -8.39 -16.56 2.21
C ILE A 378 -7.57 -17.52 3.08
N GLN A 379 -8.07 -17.87 4.27
CA GLN A 379 -7.37 -18.82 5.14
C GLN A 379 -7.31 -20.22 4.51
N LEU A 380 -8.41 -20.70 3.91
CA LEU A 380 -8.42 -21.95 3.15
C LEU A 380 -7.41 -21.91 2.00
N GLY A 381 -7.33 -20.77 1.28
CA GLY A 381 -6.36 -20.57 0.22
C GLY A 381 -4.90 -20.59 0.73
N ILE A 382 -4.64 -20.01 1.90
CA ILE A 382 -3.33 -20.07 2.57
C ILE A 382 -2.97 -21.52 2.88
N ASP A 383 -3.90 -22.27 3.46
CA ASP A 383 -3.69 -23.66 3.84
C ASP A 383 -3.52 -24.57 2.61
N ALA A 384 -4.29 -24.32 1.54
CA ALA A 384 -4.18 -25.03 0.28
C ALA A 384 -2.83 -24.77 -0.42
N MET A 385 -2.35 -23.51 -0.43
CA MET A 385 -1.02 -23.18 -0.96
C MET A 385 0.08 -23.87 -0.14
N LYS A 386 0.01 -23.80 1.19
CA LYS A 386 0.99 -24.47 2.08
C LYS A 386 0.98 -25.98 1.93
N GLY A 387 -0.18 -26.57 1.65
CA GLY A 387 -0.37 -27.99 1.40
C GLY A 387 -0.02 -28.45 -0.03
N GLY A 388 0.18 -27.51 -0.96
CA GLY A 388 0.52 -27.80 -2.35
C GLY A 388 -0.65 -28.27 -3.22
N TYR A 389 -1.91 -28.04 -2.79
CA TYR A 389 -3.13 -28.46 -3.50
C TYR A 389 -4.05 -27.27 -3.87
N ALA A 390 -3.49 -26.07 -3.99
CA ALA A 390 -4.29 -24.88 -4.28
C ALA A 390 -5.05 -24.98 -5.62
N ALA A 391 -4.46 -25.57 -6.65
CA ALA A 391 -5.09 -25.76 -7.96
C ALA A 391 -6.22 -26.83 -7.95
N GLU A 392 -6.27 -27.69 -6.94
CA GLU A 392 -7.35 -28.67 -6.78
C GLU A 392 -8.60 -28.05 -6.11
N VAL A 393 -8.42 -26.95 -5.39
CA VAL A 393 -9.48 -26.30 -4.61
C VAL A 393 -10.01 -25.04 -5.28
N PHE A 394 -9.14 -24.31 -6.00
CA PHE A 394 -9.47 -23.00 -6.58
C PHE A 394 -9.20 -22.97 -8.08
N GLU A 395 -10.19 -22.52 -8.84
CA GLU A 395 -10.04 -22.28 -10.29
C GLU A 395 -9.08 -21.10 -10.56
N ASP A 396 -9.14 -20.04 -9.73
CA ASP A 396 -8.25 -18.87 -9.81
C ASP A 396 -7.25 -18.85 -8.65
N VAL A 397 -6.19 -19.63 -8.79
CA VAL A 397 -5.06 -19.64 -7.84
C VAL A 397 -4.37 -18.26 -7.76
N MET A 398 -4.37 -17.47 -8.85
CA MET A 398 -3.73 -16.15 -8.86
C MET A 398 -4.50 -15.14 -8.00
N MET A 399 -5.84 -15.20 -8.00
CA MET A 399 -6.68 -14.39 -7.14
C MET A 399 -6.44 -14.72 -5.67
N VAL A 400 -6.48 -16.01 -5.32
CA VAL A 400 -6.27 -16.50 -3.95
C VAL A 400 -4.87 -16.14 -3.45
N ALA A 401 -3.84 -16.36 -4.27
CA ALA A 401 -2.48 -15.93 -3.94
C ALA A 401 -2.37 -14.41 -3.76
N SER A 402 -3.05 -13.62 -4.60
CA SER A 402 -3.09 -12.17 -4.43
C SER A 402 -3.74 -11.75 -3.11
N ALA A 403 -4.84 -12.38 -2.73
CA ALA A 403 -5.55 -12.12 -1.48
C ALA A 403 -4.74 -12.54 -0.24
N GLY A 404 -4.04 -13.67 -0.32
CA GLY A 404 -3.25 -14.26 0.76
C GLY A 404 -1.95 -13.51 1.12
N VAL A 405 -1.51 -12.53 0.31
CA VAL A 405 -0.23 -11.81 0.53
C VAL A 405 -0.15 -11.14 1.91
N ARG A 406 -1.24 -10.54 2.41
CA ARG A 406 -1.29 -9.94 3.75
C ARG A 406 -1.01 -10.97 4.83
N GLY A 407 -1.50 -12.20 4.63
CA GLY A 407 -1.34 -13.32 5.54
C GLY A 407 0.10 -13.78 5.73
N CYS A 408 1.06 -13.29 4.95
CA CYS A 408 2.48 -13.52 5.24
C CYS A 408 2.99 -12.77 6.46
N ILE A 409 2.29 -11.74 6.93
CA ILE A 409 2.65 -11.02 8.16
C ILE A 409 1.96 -11.72 9.33
N ILE A 410 2.76 -12.23 10.27
CA ILE A 410 2.27 -12.97 11.42
C ILE A 410 2.86 -12.44 12.73
N ALA A 411 2.18 -12.72 13.82
CA ALA A 411 2.73 -12.47 15.14
C ALA A 411 3.82 -13.51 15.47
N PRO A 412 4.93 -13.12 16.10
CA PRO A 412 5.88 -14.07 16.63
C PRO A 412 5.29 -14.85 17.82
N PRO A 413 5.91 -15.96 18.24
CA PRO A 413 5.44 -16.73 19.40
C PRO A 413 5.23 -15.87 20.64
N GLN A 414 4.16 -16.14 21.41
CA GLN A 414 3.76 -15.43 22.63
C GLN A 414 3.33 -13.98 22.42
N LYS A 415 3.17 -13.53 21.17
CA LYS A 415 2.63 -12.22 20.82
C LYS A 415 1.40 -12.33 19.96
N LYS A 416 0.66 -11.25 19.89
CA LYS A 416 -0.42 -11.04 18.91
C LYS A 416 -0.21 -9.74 18.15
N LEU A 417 -0.85 -9.63 17.01
CA LEU A 417 -0.98 -8.37 16.28
C LEU A 417 -2.22 -7.65 16.83
N VAL A 418 -2.04 -6.41 17.23
CA VAL A 418 -3.14 -5.50 17.57
C VAL A 418 -3.07 -4.35 16.59
N ILE A 419 -4.15 -4.15 15.85
CA ILE A 419 -4.23 -3.21 14.75
C ILE A 419 -5.33 -2.21 15.07
N ALA A 420 -5.08 -0.91 14.85
CA ALA A 420 -6.09 0.13 14.94
C ALA A 420 -5.98 1.07 13.74
N ASP A 421 -7.13 1.57 13.28
CA ASP A 421 -7.27 2.49 12.15
C ASP A 421 -8.09 3.72 12.57
N LEU A 422 -7.66 4.91 12.13
CA LEU A 422 -8.38 6.16 12.40
C LEU A 422 -9.63 6.26 11.52
N ALA A 423 -10.79 6.26 12.14
CA ALA A 423 -12.08 6.28 11.45
C ALA A 423 -12.31 7.59 10.69
N ASN A 424 -12.37 7.53 9.35
CA ASN A 424 -12.66 8.65 8.44
C ASN A 424 -11.84 9.92 8.74
N ILE A 425 -10.56 9.77 9.02
CA ILE A 425 -9.72 10.85 9.51
C ILE A 425 -9.62 12.04 8.56
N GLU A 426 -9.53 11.81 7.24
CA GLU A 426 -9.46 12.89 6.26
C GLU A 426 -10.75 13.71 6.22
N GLY A 427 -11.92 13.08 6.36
CA GLY A 427 -13.21 13.74 6.45
C GLY A 427 -13.37 14.59 7.72
N ARG A 428 -12.87 14.08 8.85
CA ARG A 428 -12.87 14.79 10.15
C ARG A 428 -11.96 16.01 10.11
N ILE A 429 -10.76 15.86 9.58
CA ILE A 429 -9.80 16.95 9.44
C ILE A 429 -10.30 18.02 8.48
N ALA A 430 -10.88 17.65 7.33
CA ALA A 430 -11.42 18.62 6.40
C ALA A 430 -12.56 19.44 7.02
N ALA A 431 -13.47 18.79 7.75
CA ALA A 431 -14.53 19.48 8.49
C ALA A 431 -13.97 20.37 9.59
N TRP A 432 -12.96 19.92 10.34
CA TRP A 432 -12.32 20.68 11.41
C TRP A 432 -11.55 21.89 10.85
N TYR A 433 -10.78 21.72 9.78
CA TYR A 433 -10.08 22.83 9.13
C TYR A 433 -11.04 23.90 8.62
N ALA A 434 -12.12 23.45 7.97
CA ALA A 434 -13.11 24.34 7.40
C ALA A 434 -14.04 25.00 8.44
N GLY A 435 -14.19 24.43 9.64
CA GLY A 435 -15.24 24.80 10.56
C GLY A 435 -16.63 24.41 10.03
N GLU A 436 -16.76 23.20 9.48
CA GLU A 436 -18.05 22.64 9.02
C GLU A 436 -18.78 22.02 10.22
N ASP A 437 -19.36 22.85 11.09
CA ASP A 437 -19.84 22.50 12.42
C ASP A 437 -20.88 21.37 12.42
N TRP A 438 -21.79 21.36 11.46
CA TRP A 438 -22.77 20.30 11.36
C TRP A 438 -22.11 18.92 11.14
N LYS A 439 -21.05 18.89 10.36
CA LYS A 439 -20.33 17.64 10.05
C LYS A 439 -19.50 17.19 11.25
N LEU A 440 -18.91 18.14 11.97
CA LEU A 440 -18.21 17.84 13.23
C LEU A 440 -19.17 17.30 14.30
N GLN A 441 -20.36 17.88 14.41
CA GLN A 441 -21.39 17.40 15.33
C GLN A 441 -21.87 16.01 14.92
N ALA A 442 -22.11 15.79 13.64
CA ALA A 442 -22.52 14.48 13.11
C ALA A 442 -21.47 13.39 13.39
N PHE A 443 -20.16 13.71 13.36
CA PHE A 443 -19.12 12.78 13.79
C PHE A 443 -19.19 12.48 15.29
N ARG A 444 -19.41 13.49 16.15
CA ARG A 444 -19.55 13.28 17.60
C ARG A 444 -20.76 12.41 17.95
N ASP A 445 -21.88 12.68 17.30
CA ASP A 445 -23.13 11.94 17.52
C ASP A 445 -22.99 10.49 17.06
N PHE A 446 -22.34 10.28 15.92
CA PHE A 446 -22.03 8.94 15.40
C PHE A 446 -21.09 8.15 16.33
N ASP A 447 -20.00 8.79 16.80
CA ASP A 447 -19.04 8.17 17.72
C ASP A 447 -19.68 7.83 19.06
N ALA A 448 -20.64 8.65 19.52
CA ALA A 448 -21.43 8.40 20.73
C ALA A 448 -22.55 7.35 20.53
N GLY A 449 -22.80 6.90 19.29
CA GLY A 449 -23.87 5.95 18.95
C GLY A 449 -25.30 6.51 19.08
N VAL A 450 -25.44 7.84 19.15
CA VAL A 450 -26.75 8.52 19.30
C VAL A 450 -27.21 9.26 18.05
N GLY A 451 -26.31 9.45 17.08
CA GLY A 451 -26.60 10.18 15.86
C GLY A 451 -27.03 9.29 14.69
N PRO A 452 -27.76 9.83 13.70
CA PRO A 452 -28.01 9.15 12.45
C PRO A 452 -26.73 8.98 11.65
N ASP A 453 -26.75 8.06 10.69
CA ASP A 453 -25.64 7.80 9.77
C ASP A 453 -25.24 9.07 9.00
N LEU A 454 -23.94 9.33 8.95
CA LEU A 454 -23.34 10.53 8.32
C LEU A 454 -23.77 10.72 6.86
N TYR A 455 -24.00 9.64 6.12
CA TYR A 455 -24.42 9.68 4.72
C TYR A 455 -25.88 10.11 4.58
N LYS A 456 -26.74 9.75 5.55
CA LYS A 456 -28.10 10.28 5.63
C LYS A 456 -28.09 11.79 5.83
N ILE A 457 -27.27 12.28 6.76
CA ILE A 457 -27.16 13.72 7.04
C ILE A 457 -26.61 14.46 5.83
N ALA A 458 -25.59 13.93 5.17
CA ALA A 458 -24.99 14.55 3.99
C ALA A 458 -26.00 14.64 2.82
N TYR A 459 -26.77 13.57 2.58
CA TYR A 459 -27.85 13.57 1.59
C TYR A 459 -28.95 14.56 1.96
N ALA A 460 -29.47 14.50 3.19
CA ALA A 460 -30.51 15.39 3.70
C ALA A 460 -30.14 16.87 3.49
N LYS A 461 -28.90 17.25 3.80
CA LYS A 461 -28.41 18.63 3.58
C LYS A 461 -28.23 18.97 2.10
N SER A 462 -27.77 18.02 1.28
CA SER A 462 -27.60 18.23 -0.15
C SER A 462 -28.93 18.48 -0.86
N PHE A 463 -29.97 17.76 -0.47
CA PHE A 463 -31.29 17.81 -1.10
C PHE A 463 -32.34 18.61 -0.29
N LYS A 464 -31.95 19.21 0.85
CA LYS A 464 -32.77 20.02 1.75
C LYS A 464 -34.03 19.31 2.23
N ILE A 465 -33.94 18.03 2.56
CA ILE A 465 -35.02 17.24 3.17
C ILE A 465 -34.64 16.87 4.61
N PRO A 466 -35.59 16.59 5.51
CA PRO A 466 -35.34 16.06 6.84
C PRO A 466 -34.57 14.75 6.76
N HIS A 467 -33.64 14.50 7.69
CA HIS A 467 -32.79 13.27 7.63
C HIS A 467 -33.61 12.01 7.95
N GLU A 468 -34.75 12.16 8.62
CA GLU A 468 -35.71 11.10 8.85
C GLU A 468 -36.39 10.64 7.56
N GLU A 469 -36.67 11.58 6.66
CA GLU A 469 -37.29 11.33 5.35
C GLU A 469 -36.30 10.80 4.32
N VAL A 470 -34.99 10.85 4.61
CA VAL A 470 -33.97 10.26 3.74
C VAL A 470 -34.21 8.77 3.66
N THR A 471 -34.81 8.36 2.57
CA THR A 471 -35.03 6.96 2.26
C THR A 471 -33.70 6.21 2.13
N LYS A 472 -33.75 4.91 2.26
CA LYS A 472 -32.54 4.10 2.14
C LYS A 472 -31.91 4.10 0.74
N PRO A 473 -32.62 4.21 -0.38
CA PRO A 473 -32.01 4.51 -1.68
C PRO A 473 -31.29 5.86 -1.70
N GLN A 474 -31.84 6.89 -1.10
CA GLN A 474 -31.24 8.22 -0.98
C GLN A 474 -30.02 8.24 -0.04
N ARG A 475 -30.04 7.45 1.07
CA ARG A 475 -28.86 7.21 1.91
C ARG A 475 -27.79 6.40 1.16
N GLN A 476 -28.26 5.55 0.24
CA GLN A 476 -27.35 4.68 -0.51
C GLN A 476 -26.83 5.23 -1.82
N ILE A 477 -27.20 6.35 -2.21
CA ILE A 477 -26.20 7.19 -2.81
C ILE A 477 -25.01 7.17 -1.83
N GLY A 478 -25.19 6.47 -0.73
CA GLY A 478 -24.27 6.12 0.33
C GLY A 478 -23.81 4.67 0.58
N LYS A 479 -24.64 3.53 0.61
CA LYS A 479 -24.14 2.13 0.88
C LYS A 479 -25.17 1.01 1.17
N VAL A 480 -25.18 -0.26 0.62
CA VAL A 480 -25.86 -1.51 1.12
C VAL A 480 -25.31 -2.85 0.58
N CYS A 481 -25.59 -4.03 1.26
CA CYS A 481 -25.10 -5.35 0.84
C CYS A 481 -25.94 -6.57 1.29
N LEU A 482 -25.89 -7.67 0.51
CA LEU A 482 -26.42 -9.01 0.77
C LEU A 482 -25.29 -10.01 1.08
N GLY A 483 -25.57 -11.06 1.89
CA GLY A 483 -24.62 -12.14 2.16
C GLY A 483 -24.40 -13.05 0.94
N GLY A 484 -23.17 -13.60 0.81
CA GLY A 484 -22.84 -14.59 -0.20
C GLY A 484 -23.70 -15.85 -0.09
N GLY A 485 -23.94 -16.54 -1.22
CA GLY A 485 -24.81 -17.70 -1.28
C GLY A 485 -26.32 -17.39 -1.34
N THR A 486 -26.70 -16.10 -1.24
CA THR A 486 -28.11 -15.70 -1.32
C THR A 486 -28.67 -15.96 -2.72
N PRO A 487 -29.68 -16.86 -2.88
CA PRO A 487 -30.25 -17.16 -4.20
C PRO A 487 -31.07 -15.97 -4.73
N VAL A 488 -30.79 -15.54 -5.95
CA VAL A 488 -31.51 -14.51 -6.70
C VAL A 488 -32.37 -15.16 -7.77
N LEU A 489 -33.61 -14.70 -7.95
CA LEU A 489 -34.48 -15.20 -9.01
C LEU A 489 -34.13 -14.52 -10.34
N THR A 490 -33.62 -15.32 -11.25
CA THR A 490 -33.28 -14.92 -12.62
C THR A 490 -34.21 -15.60 -13.63
N ASP A 491 -34.24 -15.14 -14.88
CA ASP A 491 -34.94 -15.77 -15.99
C ASP A 491 -34.44 -17.19 -16.33
N ARG A 492 -33.28 -17.57 -15.79
CA ARG A 492 -32.69 -18.91 -15.89
C ARG A 492 -32.81 -19.75 -14.61
N GLY A 493 -33.64 -19.31 -13.64
CA GLY A 493 -33.89 -19.94 -12.36
C GLY A 493 -33.19 -19.25 -11.19
N TRP A 494 -33.15 -19.94 -10.04
CA TRP A 494 -32.52 -19.45 -8.82
C TRP A 494 -31.01 -19.62 -8.87
N ILE A 495 -30.25 -18.53 -8.84
CA ILE A 495 -28.79 -18.49 -8.92
C ILE A 495 -28.24 -17.80 -7.67
N PRO A 496 -27.20 -18.34 -6.99
CA PRO A 496 -26.51 -17.62 -5.89
C PRO A 496 -26.06 -16.24 -6.35
N ILE A 497 -26.22 -15.21 -5.48
CA ILE A 497 -25.99 -13.80 -5.85
C ILE A 497 -24.59 -13.57 -6.45
N GLU A 498 -23.57 -14.24 -5.93
CA GLU A 498 -22.20 -14.15 -6.42
C GLU A 498 -21.99 -14.76 -7.83
N ARG A 499 -22.97 -15.47 -8.36
CA ARG A 499 -22.96 -16.07 -9.72
C ARG A 499 -23.94 -15.40 -10.69
N VAL A 500 -24.60 -14.35 -10.27
CA VAL A 500 -25.48 -13.59 -11.15
C VAL A 500 -24.62 -12.72 -12.06
N SER A 501 -24.76 -12.90 -13.38
CA SER A 501 -24.08 -12.12 -14.43
C SER A 501 -25.09 -11.21 -15.14
N GLU A 502 -24.61 -10.23 -15.88
CA GLU A 502 -25.44 -9.25 -16.62
C GLU A 502 -26.34 -9.88 -17.69
N ASP A 503 -26.03 -11.12 -18.12
CA ASP A 503 -26.86 -11.89 -19.04
C ASP A 503 -28.18 -12.39 -18.44
N HIS A 504 -28.32 -12.33 -17.13
CA HIS A 504 -29.54 -12.73 -16.45
C HIS A 504 -30.53 -11.55 -16.38
N ARG A 505 -31.82 -11.87 -16.51
CA ARG A 505 -32.86 -10.92 -16.11
C ARG A 505 -33.34 -11.28 -14.71
N LEU A 506 -33.58 -10.30 -13.89
CA LEU A 506 -34.01 -10.47 -12.51
C LEU A 506 -35.51 -10.27 -12.40
N TRP A 507 -36.20 -11.05 -11.55
CA TRP A 507 -37.57 -10.81 -11.22
C TRP A 507 -37.68 -9.72 -10.16
N ASP A 508 -38.28 -8.59 -10.50
CA ASP A 508 -38.44 -7.44 -9.59
C ASP A 508 -39.72 -7.46 -8.73
N GLY A 509 -40.44 -8.56 -8.80
CA GLY A 509 -41.73 -8.74 -8.15
C GLY A 509 -42.93 -8.40 -9.04
N VAL A 510 -42.71 -7.89 -10.26
CA VAL A 510 -43.72 -7.52 -11.24
C VAL A 510 -43.38 -8.01 -12.64
N GLU A 511 -42.11 -7.85 -13.06
CA GLU A 511 -41.63 -8.24 -14.39
C GLU A 511 -40.14 -8.63 -14.39
N TRP A 512 -39.69 -9.23 -15.49
CA TRP A 512 -38.28 -9.56 -15.72
C TRP A 512 -37.50 -8.34 -16.17
N VAL A 513 -36.55 -7.86 -15.33
CA VAL A 513 -35.78 -6.65 -15.57
C VAL A 513 -34.28 -6.95 -15.79
N ARG A 514 -33.60 -6.12 -16.57
CA ARG A 514 -32.15 -6.14 -16.68
C ARG A 514 -31.53 -5.48 -15.45
N HIS A 515 -30.25 -5.80 -15.17
CA HIS A 515 -29.49 -5.19 -14.08
C HIS A 515 -28.07 -4.85 -14.53
N GLY A 516 -27.35 -4.03 -13.79
CA GLY A 516 -26.02 -3.52 -14.11
C GLY A 516 -24.87 -4.30 -13.48
N GLY A 517 -25.06 -5.62 -13.24
CA GLY A 517 -24.00 -6.51 -12.75
C GLY A 517 -23.91 -6.65 -11.23
N LEU A 518 -23.02 -7.52 -10.79
CA LEU A 518 -22.77 -7.89 -9.41
C LEU A 518 -21.74 -6.96 -8.75
N VAL A 519 -22.01 -6.50 -7.53
CA VAL A 519 -21.12 -5.65 -6.74
C VAL A 519 -20.76 -6.33 -5.41
N ALA A 520 -19.53 -6.79 -5.24
CA ALA A 520 -19.06 -7.35 -3.98
C ALA A 520 -18.82 -6.23 -2.95
N LYS A 521 -19.37 -6.36 -1.74
CA LYS A 521 -19.38 -5.34 -0.68
C LYS A 521 -18.59 -5.71 0.59
N GLY A 522 -17.82 -6.78 0.54
CA GLY A 522 -16.98 -7.26 1.65
C GLY A 522 -17.75 -8.02 2.75
N VAL A 523 -17.04 -8.41 3.80
CA VAL A 523 -17.59 -9.20 4.92
C VAL A 523 -18.24 -8.30 5.96
N LYS A 524 -19.50 -8.50 6.25
CA LYS A 524 -20.27 -7.68 7.19
C LYS A 524 -21.05 -8.51 8.22
N PRO A 525 -21.38 -7.92 9.40
CA PRO A 525 -22.33 -8.54 10.31
C PRO A 525 -23.67 -8.74 9.60
N VAL A 526 -24.30 -9.88 9.80
CA VAL A 526 -25.58 -10.21 9.16
C VAL A 526 -26.60 -10.70 10.17
N VAL A 527 -27.86 -10.45 9.88
CA VAL A 527 -29.02 -11.03 10.58
C VAL A 527 -29.70 -12.04 9.67
N ASN A 528 -30.18 -13.12 10.23
CA ASN A 528 -30.90 -14.14 9.47
C ASN A 528 -32.39 -13.82 9.44
N VAL A 529 -32.91 -13.54 8.25
CA VAL A 529 -34.33 -13.36 8.02
C VAL A 529 -34.84 -14.48 7.12
N ALA A 530 -35.55 -15.42 7.72
CA ALA A 530 -36.15 -16.54 7.02
C ALA A 530 -35.15 -17.37 6.18
N GLY A 531 -33.92 -17.58 6.72
CA GLY A 531 -32.89 -18.39 6.08
C GLY A 531 -31.96 -17.62 5.15
N ILE A 532 -32.17 -16.29 4.95
CA ILE A 532 -31.25 -15.43 4.22
C ILE A 532 -30.44 -14.59 5.20
N GLU A 533 -29.13 -14.52 4.96
CA GLU A 533 -28.22 -13.63 5.68
C GLU A 533 -28.18 -12.26 5.02
N LEU A 534 -28.58 -11.24 5.75
CA LEU A 534 -28.72 -9.86 5.30
C LEU A 534 -28.06 -8.93 6.28
N THR A 535 -27.48 -7.83 5.81
CA THR A 535 -27.06 -6.79 6.76
C THR A 535 -28.27 -6.28 7.55
N PRO A 536 -28.11 -5.91 8.85
CA PRO A 536 -29.22 -5.54 9.73
C PRO A 536 -30.13 -4.47 9.17
N ASP A 537 -29.58 -3.60 8.37
CA ASP A 537 -30.24 -2.46 7.73
C ASP A 537 -30.85 -2.78 6.36
N HIS A 538 -30.72 -4.01 5.87
CA HIS A 538 -31.24 -4.42 4.56
C HIS A 538 -32.77 -4.35 4.50
N LEU A 539 -33.29 -3.67 3.47
CA LEU A 539 -34.75 -3.48 3.32
C LEU A 539 -35.41 -4.63 2.60
N ILE A 540 -36.49 -5.10 3.18
CA ILE A 540 -37.38 -6.13 2.64
C ILE A 540 -38.73 -5.55 2.37
N LEU A 541 -39.25 -5.75 1.16
CA LEU A 541 -40.60 -5.37 0.84
C LEU A 541 -41.60 -6.35 1.49
N THR A 542 -42.39 -5.83 2.42
CA THR A 542 -43.54 -6.54 3.03
C THR A 542 -44.84 -6.15 2.31
N ARG A 543 -45.97 -6.71 2.69
CA ARG A 543 -47.28 -6.35 2.10
C ARG A 543 -47.64 -4.88 2.20
N ALA A 544 -47.12 -4.18 3.20
CA ALA A 544 -47.53 -2.81 3.50
C ALA A 544 -46.43 -1.77 3.24
N THR A 545 -45.16 -2.12 3.43
CA THR A 545 -44.03 -1.17 3.37
C THR A 545 -42.68 -1.87 3.29
N TRP A 546 -41.61 -1.10 3.01
CA TRP A 546 -40.22 -1.52 3.12
C TRP A 546 -39.80 -1.57 4.59
N THR A 547 -39.36 -2.74 5.09
CA THR A 547 -39.05 -2.99 6.50
C THR A 547 -37.60 -3.48 6.62
N PRO A 548 -36.76 -2.94 7.56
CA PRO A 548 -35.42 -3.40 7.81
C PRO A 548 -35.32 -4.86 8.22
N ALA A 549 -34.29 -5.55 7.77
CA ALA A 549 -34.04 -6.96 8.09
C ALA A 549 -33.97 -7.22 9.59
N GLN A 550 -33.38 -6.33 10.38
CA GLN A 550 -33.35 -6.44 11.85
C GLN A 550 -34.75 -6.41 12.51
N GLU A 551 -35.67 -5.65 11.97
CA GLU A 551 -37.03 -5.56 12.50
C GLU A 551 -37.81 -6.84 12.18
N LEU A 552 -37.61 -7.41 11.00
CA LEU A 552 -38.22 -8.67 10.57
C LEU A 552 -37.60 -9.88 11.26
N ALA A 553 -36.29 -9.84 11.58
CA ALA A 553 -35.64 -10.86 12.39
C ALA A 553 -36.16 -10.88 13.84
N SER A 554 -36.58 -9.72 14.37
CA SER A 554 -37.13 -9.59 15.74
C SER A 554 -38.62 -9.94 15.86
N ASN A 555 -39.38 -9.81 14.77
CA ASN A 555 -40.83 -9.98 14.75
C ASN A 555 -41.27 -11.16 13.87
N GLY A 556 -40.92 -12.39 14.23
CA GLY A 556 -41.11 -13.60 13.44
C GLY A 556 -42.54 -13.90 12.91
N SER A 557 -43.56 -13.12 13.31
CA SER A 557 -44.96 -13.28 12.88
C SER A 557 -45.30 -12.47 11.62
N THR A 558 -44.56 -11.45 11.26
CA THR A 558 -44.96 -10.49 10.19
C THR A 558 -44.62 -10.99 8.78
N LEU A 559 -43.67 -11.91 8.64
CA LEU A 559 -43.23 -12.43 7.34
C LEU A 559 -44.21 -13.42 6.72
N SER A 560 -44.89 -14.25 7.53
CA SER A 560 -45.87 -15.23 7.04
C SER A 560 -47.11 -14.55 6.43
N GLN A 561 -47.44 -13.34 6.85
CA GLN A 561 -48.54 -12.55 6.28
C GLN A 561 -48.16 -11.82 4.98
N ALA A 562 -46.89 -11.60 4.69
CA ALA A 562 -46.42 -10.88 3.51
C ALA A 562 -46.43 -11.73 2.22
N LEU A 563 -46.45 -13.06 2.34
CA LEU A 563 -46.28 -14.00 1.23
C LEU A 563 -47.61 -14.51 0.61
N GLU A 564 -48.79 -14.27 1.23
CA GLU A 564 -50.05 -14.90 0.81
C GLU A 564 -50.90 -14.18 -0.24
N THR A 565 -50.52 -13.01 -0.74
CA THR A 565 -51.37 -12.24 -1.70
C THR A 565 -50.65 -11.77 -2.94
N GLY A 566 -50.06 -12.69 -3.66
CA GLY A 566 -49.56 -12.47 -5.01
C GLY A 566 -49.91 -13.65 -5.88
N SER A 567 -51.21 -13.99 -6.01
CA SER A 567 -51.67 -14.98 -6.99
C SER A 567 -51.78 -14.33 -8.36
N ALA A 568 -50.66 -14.14 -9.00
CA ALA A 568 -50.60 -14.03 -10.45
C ALA A 568 -49.49 -14.99 -10.88
N SER A 569 -49.89 -16.21 -11.21
CA SER A 569 -49.24 -17.25 -11.99
C SER A 569 -47.71 -17.33 -11.88
N LEU A 570 -47.21 -17.77 -10.73
CA LEU A 570 -45.92 -18.43 -10.67
C LEU A 570 -46.10 -19.88 -11.20
N PRO A 571 -45.19 -20.42 -12.02
CA PRO A 571 -45.22 -21.82 -12.39
C PRO A 571 -45.16 -22.65 -11.11
N SER A 572 -45.98 -23.71 -11.08
CA SER A 572 -46.11 -24.60 -9.91
C SER A 572 -44.74 -25.24 -9.55
N TRP A 573 -44.54 -25.39 -8.25
CA TRP A 573 -43.30 -26.00 -7.66
C TRP A 573 -42.92 -27.37 -8.21
N SER A 574 -43.75 -28.06 -8.93
CA SER A 574 -43.54 -29.37 -9.48
C SER A 574 -42.64 -29.41 -10.72
N SER A 575 -42.36 -28.27 -11.37
CA SER A 575 -41.56 -28.19 -12.60
C SER A 575 -40.08 -27.83 -12.40
N PHE A 576 -39.69 -27.51 -11.16
CA PHE A 576 -38.33 -27.01 -10.86
C PHE A 576 -37.46 -27.91 -9.97
N SER A 577 -37.92 -29.11 -9.63
CA SER A 577 -37.26 -29.98 -8.63
C SER A 577 -36.15 -30.89 -9.17
N ALA A 578 -35.91 -30.97 -10.46
CA ALA A 578 -34.95 -31.92 -11.01
C ALA A 578 -33.46 -31.47 -11.10
N PRO A 579 -33.12 -30.22 -11.47
CA PRO A 579 -31.72 -29.86 -11.63
C PRO A 579 -30.98 -29.52 -10.31
N LEU A 580 -31.67 -29.01 -9.29
CA LEU A 580 -31.03 -28.54 -8.07
C LEU A 580 -30.63 -29.68 -7.12
N ALA A 581 -31.35 -30.77 -7.15
CA ALA A 581 -31.04 -31.97 -6.35
C ALA A 581 -29.77 -32.69 -6.81
N ASP A 582 -29.47 -32.64 -8.10
CA ASP A 582 -28.28 -33.31 -8.66
C ASP A 582 -27.00 -32.46 -8.50
N HIS A 583 -27.07 -31.16 -8.55
CA HIS A 583 -25.91 -30.30 -8.28
C HIS A 583 -25.51 -30.31 -6.79
N LEU A 584 -26.47 -30.30 -5.87
CA LEU A 584 -26.19 -30.45 -4.45
C LEU A 584 -25.68 -31.86 -4.10
N ARG A 585 -26.12 -32.91 -4.83
CA ARG A 585 -25.59 -34.27 -4.68
C ARG A 585 -24.15 -34.41 -5.21
N LEU A 586 -23.81 -33.74 -6.29
CA LEU A 586 -22.45 -33.75 -6.85
C LEU A 586 -21.44 -33.02 -5.97
N SER A 587 -21.78 -31.87 -5.38
CA SER A 587 -20.90 -31.18 -4.45
C SER A 587 -20.68 -31.97 -3.15
N TRP A 588 -21.71 -32.66 -2.64
CA TRP A 588 -21.59 -33.53 -1.46
C TRP A 588 -20.79 -34.82 -1.74
N PHE A 589 -20.84 -35.34 -2.96
CA PHE A 589 -20.06 -36.51 -3.36
C PHE A 589 -18.57 -36.18 -3.47
N SER A 590 -18.21 -34.98 -3.93
CA SER A 590 -16.82 -34.51 -4.03
C SER A 590 -16.20 -34.33 -2.65
N VAL A 591 -16.90 -33.73 -1.69
CA VAL A 591 -16.46 -33.58 -0.30
C VAL A 591 -16.37 -34.94 0.40
N ARG A 592 -17.30 -35.85 0.13
CA ARG A 592 -17.24 -37.24 0.71
C ARG A 592 -16.12 -38.10 0.13
N ALA A 593 -15.75 -37.89 -1.14
CA ALA A 593 -14.62 -38.58 -1.77
C ALA A 593 -13.28 -38.06 -1.21
N ALA A 594 -13.15 -36.76 -0.96
CA ALA A 594 -11.98 -36.16 -0.32
C ALA A 594 -11.81 -36.66 1.14
N LEU A 595 -12.90 -36.72 1.90
CA LEU A 595 -12.86 -37.18 3.29
C LEU A 595 -12.65 -38.72 3.42
N ARG A 596 -12.99 -39.52 2.40
CA ARG A 596 -12.68 -40.96 2.38
C ARG A 596 -11.23 -41.30 2.03
N ARG A 597 -10.49 -40.40 1.35
CA ARG A 597 -9.06 -40.58 1.06
C ARG A 597 -8.14 -40.25 2.24
N ILE A 598 -8.62 -39.52 3.24
CA ILE A 598 -7.85 -39.18 4.45
C ILE A 598 -7.97 -40.25 5.55
N GLY A 599 -8.89 -41.20 5.43
CA GLY A 599 -9.22 -42.20 6.46
C GLY A 599 -8.68 -43.62 6.28
N SER A 600 -7.77 -43.90 5.32
CA SER A 600 -7.31 -45.26 5.11
C SER A 600 -5.83 -45.39 4.78
N THR A 601 -4.97 -45.02 5.73
CA THR A 601 -3.59 -45.51 5.76
C THR A 601 -3.11 -45.67 7.21
N THR A 602 -3.51 -46.82 7.79
CA THR A 602 -2.75 -47.47 8.87
C THR A 602 -2.93 -48.96 8.77
N THR A 603 -1.79 -49.62 8.81
CA THR A 603 -1.55 -51.09 9.00
C THR A 603 -1.78 -52.02 7.81
N THR A 604 -0.77 -52.59 7.22
CA THR A 604 0.01 -53.73 7.66
C THR A 604 1.05 -54.18 6.63
N SER A 605 2.11 -54.66 7.17
CA SER A 605 3.30 -55.30 6.59
C SER A 605 3.07 -56.40 5.54
N ALA A 606 4.09 -56.53 4.70
CA ALA A 606 4.78 -57.77 4.31
C ALA A 606 4.80 -58.20 2.85
N LYS A 607 6.03 -58.30 2.36
CA LYS A 607 6.64 -59.25 1.45
C LYS A 607 6.41 -59.17 -0.04
N VAL A 608 7.47 -58.72 -0.70
CA VAL A 608 8.37 -59.49 -1.62
C VAL A 608 7.71 -60.14 -2.82
N LEU A 609 8.09 -59.67 -4.02
CA LEU A 609 8.73 -60.49 -5.08
C LEU A 609 8.99 -59.64 -6.32
N VAL A 610 10.24 -59.60 -6.70
CA VAL A 610 10.75 -59.24 -8.04
C VAL A 610 10.69 -60.54 -8.88
N PRO A 611 10.55 -60.49 -10.16
CA PRO A 611 11.67 -60.59 -11.10
C PRO A 611 11.46 -59.68 -12.34
N ASP A 612 12.46 -59.02 -12.78
CA ASP A 612 13.57 -59.32 -13.68
C ASP A 612 13.23 -59.68 -15.15
N VAL A 613 14.08 -59.02 -15.99
CA VAL A 613 14.61 -59.48 -17.29
C VAL A 613 13.74 -59.18 -18.52
N ALA A 614 14.17 -58.70 -19.58
CA ALA A 614 15.44 -58.24 -20.16
C ALA A 614 15.19 -57.78 -21.61
N ASN A 615 16.08 -56.91 -22.02
CA ASN A 615 16.81 -56.97 -23.31
C ASN A 615 16.12 -56.95 -24.69
N ALA A 616 16.50 -56.07 -25.44
CA ALA A 616 17.35 -56.06 -26.68
C ALA A 616 16.87 -54.93 -27.55
N GLY A 617 17.61 -54.14 -28.16
CA GLY A 617 18.95 -54.12 -28.65
C GLY A 617 18.99 -53.36 -29.94
N SER A 618 19.98 -52.50 -30.07
CA SER A 618 20.76 -52.20 -31.28
C SER A 618 20.00 -51.75 -32.52
N SER A 619 20.39 -50.82 -33.28
CA SER A 619 21.72 -50.39 -33.73
C SER A 619 21.59 -49.31 -34.80
N THR A 620 22.54 -48.44 -34.79
CA THR A 620 23.38 -47.93 -35.89
C THR A 620 22.81 -46.97 -36.94
N ALA A 621 23.38 -45.82 -36.90
CA ALA A 621 24.30 -45.28 -37.91
C ALA A 621 23.61 -44.84 -39.22
N SER A 622 23.86 -43.75 -39.78
CA SER A 622 25.04 -42.95 -40.09
C SER A 622 24.72 -41.89 -41.11
N ARG A 623 25.38 -40.78 -41.04
CA ARG A 623 25.91 -39.93 -42.16
C ARG A 623 24.94 -39.52 -43.25
N SER A 624 24.96 -38.32 -43.79
CA SER A 624 26.03 -37.36 -44.01
C SER A 624 25.53 -36.21 -44.88
N ALA A 625 26.14 -35.07 -44.75
CA ALA A 625 26.48 -34.11 -45.80
C ALA A 625 25.31 -33.43 -46.58
N GLY A 626 25.27 -32.23 -46.81
CA GLY A 626 26.28 -31.19 -47.01
C GLY A 626 25.71 -30.14 -47.97
N GLY A 627 26.27 -28.96 -47.97
CA GLY A 627 26.12 -27.93 -48.98
C GLY A 627 25.00 -26.93 -48.66
N GLY A 628 25.15 -25.71 -48.52
CA GLY A 628 26.15 -24.80 -49.01
C GLY A 628 25.48 -23.72 -49.84
N ILE A 629 25.85 -22.46 -49.55
CA ILE A 629 25.84 -21.35 -50.53
C ILE A 629 24.64 -20.40 -50.46
N GLN A 630 24.83 -19.28 -49.87
CA GLN A 630 25.11 -17.92 -50.34
C GLN A 630 23.91 -17.04 -50.74
N LYS A 631 23.89 -15.90 -50.02
CA LYS A 631 23.78 -14.50 -50.47
C LYS A 631 22.63 -14.11 -51.42
N LEU A 632 21.86 -13.10 -51.06
CA LEU A 632 21.91 -11.77 -51.66
C LEU A 632 20.75 -10.88 -51.14
N CYS A 633 21.07 -9.77 -50.54
CA CYS A 633 20.32 -8.52 -50.65
C CYS A 633 20.50 -7.93 -52.04
N PRO A 634 19.73 -7.03 -52.59
CA PRO A 634 19.37 -5.72 -52.03
C PRO A 634 18.13 -4.98 -52.56
N ARG A 635 17.75 -3.89 -51.89
CA ARG A 635 17.26 -2.61 -52.44
C ARG A 635 15.99 -2.64 -53.30
N MET A 636 15.08 -1.69 -53.19
CA MET A 636 15.09 -0.21 -53.24
C MET A 636 13.66 0.34 -53.04
N ILE A 637 13.54 1.45 -52.33
CA ILE A 637 13.16 2.81 -52.82
C ILE A 637 11.65 3.01 -53.05
N THR A 638 10.96 4.02 -52.59
CA THR A 638 10.98 5.48 -52.42
C THR A 638 9.57 5.86 -51.95
N ALA A 639 9.18 6.94 -51.43
CA ALA A 639 9.67 8.27 -51.10
C ALA A 639 8.48 9.11 -50.58
N LEU A 640 8.82 10.23 -50.07
CA LEU A 640 8.16 11.55 -49.94
C LEU A 640 7.40 11.71 -48.63
N GLY A 641 7.57 12.71 -47.86
CA GLY A 641 8.33 13.96 -47.99
C GLY A 641 7.81 14.94 -46.95
N SER A 642 8.70 15.74 -46.58
CA SER A 642 8.78 17.15 -46.21
C SER A 642 8.19 17.56 -44.87
N SER A 643 8.76 18.42 -44.10
CA SER A 643 9.78 19.47 -44.10
C SER A 643 9.64 20.20 -42.77
N THR A 644 10.53 20.82 -42.16
CA THR A 644 11.62 21.80 -42.27
C THR A 644 12.14 22.06 -40.86
N ALA A 645 13.38 21.92 -40.55
CA ALA A 645 14.49 22.84 -40.63
C ALA A 645 14.42 24.08 -39.71
N TRP A 646 15.48 24.22 -38.91
CA TRP A 646 16.39 25.39 -38.68
C TRP A 646 17.30 25.07 -37.50
N VAL A 647 18.52 24.96 -37.64
CA VAL A 647 19.75 25.53 -38.14
C VAL A 647 20.78 25.65 -37.01
N ARG A 648 21.93 25.07 -37.28
CA ARG A 648 23.22 25.14 -36.58
C ARG A 648 23.81 26.54 -36.61
N ARG A 649 24.62 26.86 -35.62
CA ARG A 649 25.97 27.48 -35.74
C ARG A 649 26.62 27.40 -34.36
N ALA A 650 27.72 26.87 -34.19
CA ALA A 650 29.06 26.79 -34.74
C ALA A 650 30.09 27.45 -33.85
N LEU A 651 31.04 26.61 -33.37
CA LEU A 651 32.47 26.77 -33.36
C LEU A 651 33.12 27.93 -32.58
N GLY A 652 34.10 27.55 -31.73
CA GLY A 652 35.17 28.42 -31.34
C GLY A 652 36.03 27.95 -30.16
N ALA A 653 36.91 27.00 -30.33
CA ALA A 653 38.17 26.98 -29.56
C ALA A 653 39.22 27.82 -30.30
N PRO A 654 40.34 28.26 -29.73
CA PRO A 654 41.35 27.43 -29.09
C PRO A 654 42.30 28.13 -28.10
N ARG A 655 43.13 27.25 -27.46
CA ARG A 655 44.56 27.38 -27.13
C ARG A 655 45.07 28.10 -25.86
N ARG A 656 45.70 27.31 -24.98
CA ARG A 656 47.09 27.25 -24.49
C ARG A 656 47.80 28.50 -24.05
N LYS A 657 48.35 28.50 -22.82
CA LYS A 657 49.84 28.43 -22.48
C LYS A 657 49.98 28.66 -20.98
N THR A 658 50.61 27.70 -20.25
CA THR A 658 51.99 27.71 -19.76
C THR A 658 52.24 28.82 -18.73
N ALA A 659 52.86 28.64 -17.65
CA ALA A 659 53.87 27.70 -17.07
C ALA A 659 54.34 28.29 -15.74
N ASP A 660 54.94 27.42 -14.90
CA ASP A 660 56.03 27.71 -13.96
C ASP A 660 55.64 28.47 -12.67
N GLY A 661 56.06 28.11 -11.51
CA GLY A 661 57.07 27.15 -11.06
C GLY A 661 57.33 27.34 -9.56
N ILE A 662 57.81 26.25 -8.97
CA ILE A 662 58.99 26.21 -8.07
C ILE A 662 58.77 26.90 -6.71
N THR A 663 59.03 26.36 -5.55
CA THR A 663 59.95 25.36 -4.94
C THR A 663 59.76 25.33 -3.42
N THR A 664 59.92 24.13 -2.85
CA THR A 664 60.74 23.77 -1.65
C THR A 664 60.49 24.50 -0.33
N ALA A 665 60.56 23.96 0.84
CA ALA A 665 61.28 22.84 1.46
C ALA A 665 60.73 22.68 2.89
N ALA A 666 60.55 21.52 3.43
CA ALA A 666 61.49 20.70 4.19
C ALA A 666 61.76 21.15 5.65
N ALA A 667 61.73 20.13 6.46
CA ALA A 667 62.40 19.86 7.74
C ALA A 667 61.44 19.90 8.97
N ALA A 668 61.16 18.77 9.58
CA ALA A 668 61.95 17.85 10.43
C ALA A 668 62.11 18.35 11.86
N SER A 669 61.70 17.54 12.75
CA SER A 669 62.38 16.88 13.87
C SER A 669 61.39 16.60 15.01
N GLU A 670 61.22 15.31 15.32
CA GLU A 670 61.81 14.61 16.49
C GLU A 670 61.49 15.27 17.83
N SER A 671 61.01 14.62 18.81
CA SER A 671 61.31 13.44 19.61
C SER A 671 60.45 13.51 20.87
N ALA A 672 59.99 12.46 21.34
CA ALA A 672 60.46 11.45 22.28
C ALA A 672 59.65 11.38 23.58
N THR A 673 59.14 10.16 23.75
CA THR A 673 59.20 9.29 24.96
C THR A 673 58.57 9.65 26.28
N SER A 674 57.77 8.78 26.71
CA SER A 674 57.73 7.90 27.89
C SER A 674 56.27 7.77 28.35
N GLY A 675 55.61 6.68 28.46
CA GLY A 675 55.94 5.43 29.07
C GLY A 675 55.36 5.34 30.46
N LEU A 676 54.20 4.68 30.64
CA LEU A 676 53.98 3.85 31.83
C LEU A 676 52.82 2.88 31.65
N LEU A 677 53.16 1.63 31.74
CA LEU A 677 52.30 0.48 31.92
C LEU A 677 51.57 0.52 33.27
N ILE A 678 50.30 0.14 33.30
CA ILE A 678 49.79 -0.73 34.39
C ILE A 678 48.63 -1.56 33.81
N LYS A 679 48.80 -2.87 33.92
CA LYS A 679 47.80 -3.93 33.63
C LYS A 679 47.15 -4.42 34.96
N PRO A 680 46.25 -5.39 34.95
CA PRO A 680 44.88 -5.27 35.40
C PRO A 680 44.56 -6.04 36.71
N ARG A 681 43.39 -5.94 37.22
CA ARG A 681 42.91 -6.92 38.24
C ARG A 681 41.47 -7.30 37.99
N SER A 682 41.31 -8.60 37.86
CA SER A 682 40.15 -9.47 37.89
C SER A 682 39.50 -9.57 39.29
N SER A 683 38.21 -9.85 39.31
CA SER A 683 37.54 -10.89 40.17
C SER A 683 36.06 -10.83 39.86
N SER A 684 35.42 -11.84 39.31
CA SER A 684 34.89 -13.11 39.89
C SER A 684 33.98 -12.94 41.09
N THR A 685 32.71 -13.28 40.90
CA THR A 685 31.85 -14.09 41.73
C THR A 685 30.47 -14.11 41.11
N LEU A 686 29.85 -15.08 40.64
CA LEU A 686 29.38 -16.12 40.91
C LEU A 686 28.64 -17.13 40.60
N GLU A 687 28.55 -18.17 40.82
CA GLU A 687 27.70 -19.31 40.74
C GLU A 687 26.95 -19.56 42.03
N ARG A 688 25.81 -20.15 41.87
CA ARG A 688 25.00 -21.03 42.68
C ARG A 688 23.60 -20.53 43.02
N PHE A 689 22.61 -21.02 42.26
CA PHE A 689 21.62 -21.97 42.84
C PHE A 689 20.81 -22.60 41.66
N LEU A 690 21.28 -23.79 41.32
CA LEU A 690 20.43 -24.81 40.68
C LEU A 690 20.05 -25.80 41.77
N VAL A 691 18.91 -26.41 41.55
CA VAL A 691 18.43 -27.71 42.04
C VAL A 691 17.07 -27.67 42.77
N GLY A 692 16.12 -28.34 42.14
CA GLY A 692 15.00 -28.94 42.80
C GLY A 692 13.68 -28.99 42.00
N MET A 693 13.58 -29.89 41.01
CA MET A 693 12.55 -30.93 40.88
C MET A 693 11.09 -30.54 41.15
N THR A 694 10.08 -30.96 40.49
CA THR A 694 9.62 -32.08 39.66
C THR A 694 8.13 -31.96 39.40
N ARG A 695 7.72 -32.30 38.20
CA ARG A 695 6.42 -32.85 37.72
C ARG A 695 5.05 -32.24 38.14
N PRO A 696 4.13 -32.12 37.15
CA PRO A 696 2.78 -31.57 37.33
C PRO A 696 1.78 -32.74 37.46
N SER A 697 1.08 -32.77 38.57
CA SER A 697 -0.18 -33.53 38.69
C SER A 697 -0.85 -33.23 40.01
N THR A 698 -1.57 -32.12 40.14
CA THR A 698 -2.55 -31.89 41.22
C THR A 698 -3.29 -30.55 41.12
N TRP A 699 -3.80 -30.19 39.94
CA TRP A 699 -4.65 -28.99 39.82
C TRP A 699 -6.04 -29.22 39.20
N ILE A 700 -6.49 -30.51 39.13
CA ILE A 700 -7.86 -30.84 38.62
C ILE A 700 -8.84 -31.20 39.76
N ALA A 701 -8.39 -31.26 41.01
CA ALA A 701 -9.27 -31.63 42.12
C ALA A 701 -9.85 -30.44 42.91
N ALA A 702 -9.40 -29.19 42.68
CA ALA A 702 -9.83 -28.04 43.51
C ALA A 702 -10.99 -27.22 42.90
N ILE A 703 -11.43 -27.51 41.66
CA ILE A 703 -12.53 -26.75 41.03
C ILE A 703 -13.89 -27.48 41.13
N ARG A 704 -13.93 -28.72 41.59
CA ARG A 704 -15.19 -29.50 41.74
C ARG A 704 -15.85 -29.37 43.12
N THR A 705 -15.20 -28.74 44.14
CA THR A 705 -15.75 -28.69 45.50
C THR A 705 -16.31 -27.30 45.88
N ALA A 706 -16.24 -26.30 45.00
CA ALA A 706 -16.77 -24.96 45.30
C ALA A 706 -18.17 -24.67 44.71
N ILE A 707 -18.81 -25.64 44.08
CA ILE A 707 -20.16 -25.43 43.48
C ILE A 707 -21.29 -26.21 44.20
N THR A 708 -20.99 -26.94 45.27
CA THR A 708 -22.02 -27.77 45.93
C THR A 708 -22.26 -27.47 47.40
N SER A 709 -21.98 -26.28 47.89
CA SER A 709 -22.31 -25.91 49.29
C SER A 709 -22.88 -24.51 49.42
N GLN A 710 -24.04 -24.25 48.81
CA GLN A 710 -24.99 -23.22 49.29
C GLN A 710 -26.40 -23.49 48.71
N ALA A 711 -27.03 -24.51 49.16
CA ALA A 711 -28.46 -24.68 49.04
C ALA A 711 -28.92 -25.56 50.20
N THR A 712 -29.17 -25.01 51.35
CA THR A 712 -30.18 -25.45 52.32
C THR A 712 -30.33 -24.42 53.41
N SER A 713 -31.59 -24.15 53.69
CA SER A 713 -32.27 -23.56 54.88
C SER A 713 -32.58 -22.07 54.78
N ALA A 714 -33.84 -21.71 54.58
CA ALA A 714 -34.85 -21.47 55.62
C ALA A 714 -36.20 -21.05 55.02
N SER A 715 -37.21 -21.59 55.58
CA SER A 715 -38.67 -21.47 55.37
C SER A 715 -39.23 -20.10 55.65
N SER A 716 -40.21 -19.71 54.78
CA SER A 716 -41.44 -18.86 54.89
C SER A 716 -41.78 -18.09 56.21
N PRO A 717 -42.72 -17.11 56.22
CA PRO A 717 -43.73 -16.75 55.26
C PRO A 717 -44.03 -15.21 55.12
N GLY A 718 -44.69 -14.83 54.05
CA GLY A 718 -45.75 -13.80 54.08
C GLY A 718 -45.38 -12.37 53.70
N GLY A 719 -45.89 -11.92 52.53
CA GLY A 719 -45.95 -10.49 52.26
C GLY A 719 -46.04 -10.16 50.74
N ARG A 720 -47.24 -10.04 50.21
CA ARG A 720 -47.48 -9.52 48.85
C ARG A 720 -47.00 -8.08 48.76
N ILE A 721 -45.99 -7.83 47.90
CA ILE A 721 -45.80 -6.52 47.29
C ILE A 721 -45.56 -6.77 45.77
N LYS A 722 -46.52 -6.29 44.97
CA LYS A 722 -46.34 -6.22 43.52
C LYS A 722 -45.29 -5.16 43.20
N ALA A 723 -44.13 -5.58 42.73
CA ALA A 723 -43.20 -4.71 42.02
C ALA A 723 -43.22 -5.08 40.55
N HIS A 724 -43.82 -4.19 39.77
CA HIS A 724 -43.61 -4.13 38.32
C HIS A 724 -42.12 -3.85 38.08
N VAL A 725 -41.38 -4.85 37.59
CA VAL A 725 -40.07 -4.64 36.95
C VAL A 725 -40.32 -4.67 35.47
N GLU A 726 -40.42 -3.50 34.85
CA GLU A 726 -40.31 -3.35 33.41
C GLU A 726 -38.92 -3.84 32.99
N ARG A 727 -38.88 -4.96 32.31
CA ARG A 727 -37.68 -5.45 31.65
C ARG A 727 -37.44 -4.59 30.40
N SER A 728 -36.39 -3.79 30.43
CA SER A 728 -35.89 -3.00 29.32
C SER A 728 -35.80 -3.80 28.01
N PRO A 729 -36.21 -3.24 26.87
CA PRO A 729 -36.18 -3.90 25.55
C PRO A 729 -34.77 -4.29 25.08
N ALA A 730 -33.72 -3.70 25.64
CA ALA A 730 -32.32 -3.94 25.25
C ALA A 730 -31.80 -5.36 25.50
N TYR A 731 -32.36 -6.08 26.47
CA TYR A 731 -31.89 -7.45 26.77
C TYR A 731 -32.43 -8.51 25.81
N LYS A 732 -33.54 -8.24 25.10
CA LYS A 732 -34.06 -9.17 24.07
C LYS A 732 -33.38 -9.04 22.73
N LEU A 733 -32.79 -7.87 22.41
CA LEU A 733 -32.10 -7.68 21.13
C LEU A 733 -30.75 -8.41 21.07
N LYS A 734 -30.02 -8.47 22.21
CA LYS A 734 -28.67 -9.08 22.22
C LYS A 734 -28.63 -10.58 21.98
N SER A 735 -29.75 -11.29 22.20
CA SER A 735 -29.83 -12.75 22.00
C SER A 735 -30.32 -13.15 20.60
N MET A 736 -30.68 -12.18 19.73
CA MET A 736 -31.24 -12.43 18.40
C MET A 736 -30.32 -12.05 17.26
N PHE A 737 -29.19 -11.37 17.52
CA PHE A 737 -28.18 -11.12 16.50
C PHE A 737 -27.18 -12.28 16.50
N SER A 738 -27.12 -12.99 15.39
CA SER A 738 -25.99 -13.85 15.11
C SER A 738 -24.76 -12.96 14.96
N GLU A 739 -23.70 -13.22 15.73
CA GLU A 739 -22.39 -12.58 15.53
C GLU A 739 -21.73 -13.06 14.21
N LYS A 740 -22.47 -13.79 13.39
CA LYS A 740 -21.99 -14.30 12.12
C LYS A 740 -21.71 -13.16 11.16
N ARG A 741 -20.49 -13.11 10.63
CA ARG A 741 -20.08 -12.22 9.56
C ARG A 741 -19.94 -13.00 8.26
N THR A 742 -20.50 -12.51 7.19
CA THR A 742 -20.58 -13.19 5.88
C THR A 742 -20.16 -12.23 4.77
N PRO A 743 -19.49 -12.70 3.67
CA PRO A 743 -19.31 -11.91 2.47
C PRO A 743 -20.64 -11.40 1.96
N THR A 744 -20.72 -10.13 1.60
CA THR A 744 -21.94 -9.48 1.20
C THR A 744 -21.84 -8.90 -0.21
N TYR A 745 -22.93 -9.00 -0.96
CA TYR A 745 -23.03 -8.62 -2.36
C TYR A 745 -24.27 -7.76 -2.62
N ASP A 746 -24.24 -7.05 -3.74
CA ASP A 746 -25.36 -6.26 -4.24
C ASP A 746 -25.50 -6.41 -5.75
N LEU A 747 -26.66 -6.10 -6.32
CA LEU A 747 -26.89 -6.09 -7.74
C LEU A 747 -27.23 -4.68 -8.21
N ALA A 748 -26.39 -4.12 -9.08
CA ALA A 748 -26.57 -2.76 -9.58
C ALA A 748 -27.80 -2.65 -10.47
N CYS A 749 -28.60 -1.59 -10.28
CA CYS A 749 -29.64 -1.14 -11.19
C CYS A 749 -30.59 -2.24 -11.74
N ALA A 750 -31.19 -3.04 -10.86
CA ALA A 750 -32.15 -4.06 -11.26
C ALA A 750 -33.47 -3.42 -11.72
N GLY A 751 -33.57 -3.04 -13.00
CA GLY A 751 -34.74 -2.50 -13.66
C GLY A 751 -35.26 -1.13 -13.18
N PRO A 752 -36.34 -0.63 -13.73
CA PRO A 752 -36.84 0.73 -13.45
C PRO A 752 -37.33 0.92 -12.00
N ARG A 753 -37.58 -0.16 -11.29
CA ARG A 753 -37.94 -0.13 -9.86
C ARG A 753 -36.76 -0.37 -8.92
N HIS A 754 -35.52 -0.54 -9.47
CA HIS A 754 -34.28 -0.74 -8.73
C HIS A 754 -34.38 -1.81 -7.64
N ARG A 755 -35.04 -2.92 -7.95
CA ARG A 755 -35.26 -4.01 -7.04
C ARG A 755 -35.15 -5.36 -7.75
N PHE A 756 -34.71 -6.38 -7.03
CA PHE A 756 -34.61 -7.75 -7.52
C PHE A 756 -35.00 -8.72 -6.42
N THR A 757 -35.33 -9.93 -6.86
CA THR A 757 -35.90 -10.95 -6.01
C THR A 757 -34.85 -11.97 -5.59
N VAL A 758 -34.66 -12.15 -4.28
CA VAL A 758 -33.80 -13.16 -3.69
C VAL A 758 -34.62 -14.21 -2.94
N LEU A 759 -34.16 -15.44 -2.92
CA LEU A 759 -34.91 -16.54 -2.29
C LEU A 759 -34.49 -16.66 -0.83
N SER A 760 -35.42 -16.39 0.07
CA SER A 760 -35.33 -16.80 1.47
C SER A 760 -35.95 -18.19 1.67
N SER A 761 -35.70 -18.79 2.82
CA SER A 761 -36.50 -19.96 3.24
C SER A 761 -38.00 -19.65 3.34
N ARG A 762 -38.42 -18.39 3.15
CA ARG A 762 -39.78 -17.87 3.17
C ARG A 762 -40.11 -16.88 2.03
N GLY A 763 -39.22 -16.63 1.02
CA GLY A 763 -39.53 -15.76 -0.17
C GLY A 763 -38.48 -14.73 -0.54
N PRO A 764 -38.66 -13.83 -1.51
CA PRO A 764 -37.67 -12.97 -2.20
C PRO A 764 -37.42 -11.52 -1.71
N LEU A 765 -36.24 -10.84 -1.87
CA LEU A 765 -35.77 -9.49 -1.35
C LEU A 765 -34.74 -8.58 -2.14
N ILE A 766 -34.46 -7.18 -1.85
CA ILE A 766 -33.76 -6.11 -2.72
C ILE A 766 -32.79 -4.99 -2.14
N ALA A 767 -31.71 -4.20 -2.84
CA ALA A 767 -30.56 -3.24 -2.39
C ALA A 767 -29.87 -2.06 -3.17
N HIS A 768 -28.74 -1.03 -2.66
CA HIS A 768 -27.97 0.15 -3.30
C HIS A 768 -26.82 1.09 -2.77
N ASN A 769 -25.90 2.36 -3.34
CA ASN A 769 -24.62 3.19 -2.88
C ASN A 769 -24.06 4.62 -3.34
N CYS A 770 -22.97 5.73 -2.69
CA CYS A 770 -21.76 6.66 -2.96
C CYS A 770 -21.42 8.05 -2.28
N GLU A 771 -20.08 8.55 -1.71
CA GLU A 771 -19.69 9.96 -1.30
C GLU A 771 -18.24 10.52 -1.44
N LEU A 772 -17.13 9.81 -1.51
CA LEU A 772 -15.75 10.26 -1.20
C LEU A 772 -15.07 11.24 -2.18
N MET A 773 -15.58 11.47 -3.37
CA MET A 773 -14.87 12.11 -4.50
C MET A 773 -14.89 13.65 -4.52
N LEU A 774 -15.75 14.31 -3.72
CA LEU A 774 -16.08 15.72 -3.87
C LEU A 774 -15.37 16.67 -2.90
N GLN A 775 -14.78 16.13 -1.83
CA GLN A 775 -14.22 16.90 -0.72
C GLN A 775 -13.04 17.82 -1.11
N TYR A 776 -12.36 17.54 -2.22
CA TYR A 776 -11.17 18.24 -2.67
C TYR A 776 -11.35 18.97 -4.00
N GLU A 777 -12.50 19.66 -4.15
CA GLU A 777 -12.85 20.44 -5.33
C GLU A 777 -13.04 19.59 -6.60
N GLY A 778 -13.28 18.30 -6.46
CA GLY A 778 -13.51 17.39 -7.57
C GLY A 778 -14.61 17.86 -8.50
N GLY A 779 -14.39 17.73 -9.81
CA GLY A 779 -15.36 18.00 -10.89
C GLY A 779 -15.89 16.71 -11.49
N VAL A 780 -16.54 16.78 -12.67
CA VAL A 780 -17.06 15.60 -13.39
C VAL A 780 -15.96 14.56 -13.64
N GLY A 781 -14.73 14.99 -13.98
CA GLY A 781 -13.59 14.07 -14.12
C GLY A 781 -13.24 13.29 -12.85
N ALA A 782 -13.57 13.80 -11.65
CA ALA A 782 -13.38 13.06 -10.41
C ALA A 782 -14.40 11.91 -10.27
N PHE A 783 -15.64 12.09 -10.74
CA PHE A 783 -16.61 11.01 -10.83
C PHE A 783 -16.14 9.90 -11.76
N VAL A 784 -15.61 10.27 -12.93
CA VAL A 784 -15.07 9.28 -13.90
C VAL A 784 -13.91 8.50 -13.30
N THR A 785 -12.96 9.17 -12.62
CA THR A 785 -11.84 8.48 -11.96
C THR A 785 -12.32 7.60 -10.81
N GLY A 786 -13.28 8.11 -10.03
CA GLY A 786 -13.87 7.35 -8.93
C GLY A 786 -14.72 6.18 -9.40
N SER A 787 -15.47 6.33 -10.48
CA SER A 787 -16.29 5.24 -11.04
C SER A 787 -15.44 4.04 -11.42
N ILE A 788 -14.29 4.27 -12.07
CA ILE A 788 -13.32 3.22 -12.39
C ILE A 788 -12.77 2.56 -11.12
N THR A 789 -12.48 3.35 -10.10
CA THR A 789 -11.87 2.84 -8.86
C THR A 789 -12.86 2.02 -8.01
N TYR A 790 -14.13 2.43 -8.01
CA TYR A 790 -15.17 1.86 -7.15
C TYR A 790 -16.18 0.99 -7.90
N GLY A 791 -16.00 0.78 -9.21
CA GLY A 791 -16.90 -0.01 -10.04
C GLY A 791 -18.30 0.61 -10.18
N ILE A 792 -18.38 1.95 -10.30
CA ILE A 792 -19.64 2.68 -10.41
C ILE A 792 -19.93 2.97 -11.89
N ASP A 793 -21.08 2.53 -12.38
CA ASP A 793 -21.60 2.92 -13.69
C ASP A 793 -22.27 4.31 -13.59
N LEU A 794 -21.66 5.31 -14.24
CA LEU A 794 -22.17 6.70 -14.19
C LEU A 794 -23.39 6.90 -15.06
N GLU A 795 -23.58 6.14 -16.13
CA GLU A 795 -24.79 6.18 -16.97
C GLU A 795 -25.99 5.62 -16.22
N ALA A 796 -25.79 4.53 -15.49
CA ALA A 796 -26.81 3.96 -14.63
C ALA A 796 -27.11 4.88 -13.42
N LEU A 797 -26.08 5.49 -12.83
CA LEU A 797 -26.25 6.48 -11.75
C LEU A 797 -27.11 7.67 -12.22
N ALA A 798 -26.89 8.15 -13.45
CA ALA A 798 -27.64 9.25 -14.01
C ALA A 798 -29.15 8.93 -14.08
N LYS A 799 -29.52 7.80 -14.65
CA LYS A 799 -30.92 7.35 -14.75
C LYS A 799 -31.64 7.25 -13.43
N VAL A 800 -30.89 6.93 -12.35
CA VAL A 800 -31.48 6.82 -10.99
C VAL A 800 -31.63 8.17 -10.32
N ALA A 801 -30.66 9.05 -10.52
CA ALA A 801 -30.61 10.33 -9.82
C ALA A 801 -31.42 11.43 -10.52
N TRP A 802 -31.68 11.32 -11.83
CA TRP A 802 -32.21 12.38 -12.67
C TRP A 802 -33.49 13.01 -12.11
N ASP A 803 -34.50 12.18 -11.79
CA ASP A 803 -35.78 12.64 -11.28
C ASP A 803 -35.72 13.24 -9.88
N THR A 804 -34.59 13.08 -9.19
CA THR A 804 -34.38 13.62 -7.83
C THR A 804 -33.61 14.93 -7.83
N LEU A 805 -33.06 15.34 -8.98
CA LEU A 805 -32.23 16.53 -9.08
C LEU A 805 -33.13 17.79 -9.12
N PRO A 806 -32.82 18.83 -8.34
CA PRO A 806 -33.55 20.11 -8.42
C PRO A 806 -33.35 20.76 -9.80
N GLU A 807 -34.44 21.30 -10.37
CA GLU A 807 -34.44 21.91 -11.71
C GLU A 807 -33.39 23.04 -11.85
N ASP A 808 -33.21 23.87 -10.83
CA ASP A 808 -32.25 24.95 -10.84
C ASP A 808 -30.80 24.45 -10.98
N VAL A 809 -30.52 23.29 -10.36
CA VAL A 809 -29.19 22.66 -10.43
C VAL A 809 -28.95 22.00 -11.78
N VAL A 810 -29.95 21.34 -12.33
CA VAL A 810 -29.93 20.74 -13.66
C VAL A 810 -29.71 21.82 -14.72
N TYR A 811 -30.43 22.95 -14.62
CA TYR A 811 -30.24 24.09 -15.51
C TYR A 811 -28.79 24.64 -15.48
N GLU A 812 -28.23 24.84 -14.28
CA GLU A 812 -26.84 25.28 -14.14
C GLU A 812 -25.83 24.26 -14.71
N ALA A 813 -26.09 22.97 -14.53
CA ALA A 813 -25.22 21.89 -15.01
C ALA A 813 -25.30 21.74 -16.54
N THR A 814 -26.49 21.95 -17.14
CA THR A 814 -26.67 21.99 -18.59
C THR A 814 -25.89 23.13 -19.21
N ASN A 815 -26.01 24.33 -18.67
CA ASN A 815 -25.20 25.49 -19.12
C ASN A 815 -23.70 25.23 -19.02
N PHE A 816 -23.28 24.50 -17.99
CA PHE A 816 -21.87 24.12 -17.83
C PHE A 816 -21.42 23.09 -18.88
N LEU A 817 -22.26 22.14 -19.25
CA LEU A 817 -21.97 21.21 -20.36
C LEU A 817 -21.82 21.95 -21.68
N GLU A 818 -22.75 22.85 -22.01
CA GLU A 818 -22.66 23.65 -23.22
C GLU A 818 -21.40 24.51 -23.28
N TRP A 819 -21.06 25.17 -22.15
CA TRP A 819 -19.80 25.92 -22.03
C TRP A 819 -18.57 25.02 -22.19
N THR A 820 -18.58 23.81 -21.62
CA THR A 820 -17.53 22.80 -21.75
C THR A 820 -17.32 22.42 -23.21
N ARG A 821 -18.39 22.20 -23.96
CA ARG A 821 -18.38 21.89 -25.40
C ARG A 821 -17.87 23.08 -26.24
N LYS A 822 -18.36 24.29 -25.94
CA LYS A 822 -17.92 25.53 -26.62
C LYS A 822 -16.41 25.74 -26.49
N LEU A 823 -15.83 25.41 -25.34
CA LEU A 823 -14.39 25.50 -25.10
C LEU A 823 -13.60 24.25 -25.52
N LYS A 824 -14.25 23.27 -26.18
CA LYS A 824 -13.65 22.00 -26.59
C LYS A 824 -12.94 21.28 -25.45
N ARG A 825 -13.48 21.38 -24.25
CA ARG A 825 -12.99 20.65 -23.08
C ARG A 825 -13.54 19.21 -23.08
N PRO A 826 -12.86 18.23 -22.45
CA PRO A 826 -13.30 16.85 -22.47
C PRO A 826 -14.62 16.67 -21.70
N THR A 827 -15.56 15.95 -22.31
CA THR A 827 -16.78 15.45 -21.68
C THR A 827 -16.62 14.03 -21.14
N PHE A 828 -15.40 13.49 -21.24
CA PHE A 828 -14.98 12.17 -20.72
C PHE A 828 -15.73 10.97 -21.34
N GLY A 829 -16.41 11.18 -22.47
CA GLY A 829 -17.18 10.13 -23.15
C GLY A 829 -18.54 9.82 -22.46
N LEU A 830 -18.97 10.64 -21.52
CA LEU A 830 -20.26 10.51 -20.86
C LEU A 830 -21.40 11.02 -21.77
N SER A 831 -22.59 10.42 -21.61
CA SER A 831 -23.83 10.99 -22.15
C SER A 831 -24.11 12.37 -21.53
N ASP A 832 -24.99 13.14 -22.15
CA ASP A 832 -25.38 14.45 -21.62
C ASP A 832 -26.03 14.31 -20.25
N GLU A 833 -26.89 13.34 -20.09
CA GLU A 833 -27.59 13.01 -18.83
C GLU A 833 -26.58 12.66 -17.73
N ALA A 834 -25.60 11.78 -18.01
CA ALA A 834 -24.59 11.40 -17.03
C ALA A 834 -23.65 12.56 -16.67
N PHE A 835 -23.28 13.38 -17.64
CA PHE A 835 -22.45 14.56 -17.38
C PHE A 835 -23.20 15.59 -16.51
N ILE A 836 -24.46 15.91 -16.86
CA ILE A 836 -25.31 16.83 -16.12
C ILE A 836 -25.57 16.32 -14.71
N THR A 837 -25.85 15.02 -14.56
CA THR A 837 -26.05 14.40 -13.23
C THR A 837 -24.81 14.53 -12.36
N CYS A 838 -23.63 14.17 -12.87
CA CYS A 838 -22.37 14.31 -12.13
C CYS A 838 -22.09 15.77 -11.73
N ASP A 839 -22.33 16.73 -12.63
CA ASP A 839 -22.18 18.15 -12.33
C ASP A 839 -23.21 18.65 -11.31
N SER A 840 -24.45 18.18 -11.40
CA SER A 840 -25.52 18.48 -10.43
C SER A 840 -25.20 17.95 -9.04
N LEU A 841 -24.81 16.71 -8.90
CA LEU A 841 -24.39 16.11 -7.63
C LEU A 841 -23.20 16.86 -7.01
N LYS A 842 -22.22 17.24 -7.81
CA LYS A 842 -21.09 18.11 -7.38
C LYS A 842 -21.60 19.44 -6.80
N ARG A 843 -22.56 20.10 -7.46
CA ARG A 843 -23.13 21.37 -7.01
C ARG A 843 -23.92 21.21 -5.72
N LEU A 844 -24.73 20.19 -5.61
CA LEU A 844 -25.50 19.86 -4.41
C LEU A 844 -24.56 19.58 -3.22
N TRP A 845 -23.50 18.82 -3.43
CA TRP A 845 -22.50 18.57 -2.39
C TRP A 845 -21.85 19.88 -1.91
N ARG A 846 -21.47 20.76 -2.83
CA ARG A 846 -20.86 22.07 -2.49
C ARG A 846 -21.83 22.96 -1.73
N ARG A 847 -23.13 22.94 -2.08
CA ARG A 847 -24.19 23.65 -1.33
C ARG A 847 -24.37 23.08 0.08
N ALA A 848 -24.18 21.80 0.27
CA ALA A 848 -24.27 21.13 1.59
C ALA A 848 -23.02 21.37 2.46
N HIS A 849 -21.87 21.66 1.84
CA HIS A 849 -20.59 21.87 2.53
C HIS A 849 -20.02 23.25 2.22
N PRO A 850 -20.70 24.33 2.62
CA PRO A 850 -20.30 25.70 2.25
C PRO A 850 -18.98 26.12 2.89
N ALA A 851 -18.68 25.67 4.11
CA ALA A 851 -17.44 26.01 4.79
C ALA A 851 -16.22 25.35 4.14
N ILE A 852 -16.33 24.08 3.69
CA ILE A 852 -15.26 23.41 2.94
C ILE A 852 -15.08 24.08 1.58
N SER A 853 -16.18 24.38 0.88
CA SER A 853 -16.13 25.00 -0.45
C SER A 853 -15.55 26.41 -0.43
N SER A 854 -15.83 27.22 0.61
CA SER A 854 -15.20 28.55 0.75
C SER A 854 -13.71 28.45 1.11
N LEU A 855 -13.32 27.44 1.90
CA LEU A 855 -11.92 27.24 2.27
C LEU A 855 -11.02 27.01 1.05
N TRP A 856 -11.48 26.31 0.01
CA TRP A 856 -10.69 26.14 -1.24
C TRP A 856 -10.33 27.50 -1.85
N LYS A 857 -11.32 28.41 -1.91
CA LYS A 857 -11.11 29.76 -2.45
C LYS A 857 -10.19 30.58 -1.55
N GLU A 858 -10.43 30.56 -0.25
CA GLU A 858 -9.60 31.28 0.73
C GLU A 858 -8.13 30.84 0.67
N LEU A 859 -7.87 29.52 0.60
CA LEU A 859 -6.52 28.98 0.46
C LEU A 859 -5.87 29.42 -0.85
N LYS A 860 -6.58 29.34 -1.98
CA LYS A 860 -6.08 29.76 -3.27
C LYS A 860 -5.73 31.25 -3.28
N ASP A 861 -6.64 32.10 -2.82
CA ASP A 861 -6.47 33.55 -2.84
C ASP A 861 -5.30 33.97 -1.93
N ALA A 862 -5.24 33.45 -0.71
CA ALA A 862 -4.12 33.68 0.21
C ALA A 862 -2.79 33.09 -0.31
N SER A 863 -2.81 31.98 -1.04
CA SER A 863 -1.62 31.41 -1.68
C SER A 863 -1.08 32.32 -2.79
N VAL A 864 -1.96 32.89 -3.62
CA VAL A 864 -1.58 33.85 -4.65
C VAL A 864 -0.93 35.07 -4.01
N GLU A 865 -1.60 35.69 -3.02
CA GLU A 865 -1.09 36.85 -2.32
C GLU A 865 0.27 36.60 -1.66
N ALA A 866 0.41 35.48 -0.94
CA ALA A 866 1.65 35.14 -0.27
C ALA A 866 2.81 34.88 -1.26
N ILE A 867 2.52 34.35 -2.44
CA ILE A 867 3.53 34.12 -3.48
C ILE A 867 3.94 35.44 -4.15
N GLU A 868 3.00 36.34 -4.38
CA GLU A 868 3.24 37.63 -5.04
C GLU A 868 3.84 38.67 -4.10
N THR A 869 3.68 38.52 -2.77
CA THR A 869 4.23 39.44 -1.75
C THR A 869 5.17 38.70 -0.78
N PRO A 870 6.40 38.35 -1.21
CA PRO A 870 7.34 37.59 -0.38
C PRO A 870 7.65 38.34 0.95
N GLY A 871 7.76 37.55 2.03
CA GLY A 871 8.00 38.08 3.39
C GLY A 871 6.73 38.38 4.18
N ASN A 872 5.58 38.53 3.52
CA ASN A 872 4.30 38.75 4.20
C ASN A 872 3.69 37.41 4.64
N THR A 873 2.92 37.44 5.72
CA THR A 873 2.26 36.27 6.30
C THR A 873 0.74 36.45 6.23
N PHE A 874 0.06 35.46 5.67
CA PHE A 874 -1.38 35.44 5.53
C PHE A 874 -1.96 34.30 6.40
N TYR A 875 -3.13 34.57 6.98
CA TYR A 875 -3.80 33.60 7.85
C TYR A 875 -5.16 33.24 7.26
N VAL A 876 -5.44 31.96 7.21
CA VAL A 876 -6.75 31.42 6.78
C VAL A 876 -7.36 30.64 7.96
N ARG A 877 -8.67 30.79 8.15
CA ARG A 877 -9.43 30.14 9.23
C ARG A 877 -8.82 30.38 10.61
N GLY A 878 -8.63 31.65 10.96
CA GLY A 878 -8.22 32.08 12.29
C GLY A 878 -6.81 31.72 12.70
N LYS A 879 -5.94 31.23 11.94
CA LYS A 879 -4.58 30.70 12.13
C LYS A 879 -4.47 29.18 11.98
N LYS A 880 -5.49 28.50 11.49
CA LYS A 880 -5.36 27.08 11.13
C LYS A 880 -4.40 26.90 9.96
N PHE A 881 -4.26 27.91 9.11
CA PHE A 881 -3.26 27.94 8.06
C PHE A 881 -2.50 29.27 8.11
N MET A 882 -1.19 29.19 8.12
CA MET A 882 -0.31 30.34 7.98
C MET A 882 0.48 30.19 6.69
N LEU A 883 0.25 31.09 5.76
CA LEU A 883 0.83 31.06 4.42
C LEU A 883 1.89 32.15 4.30
N ARG A 884 3.08 31.78 3.82
CA ARG A 884 4.18 32.71 3.67
C ARG A 884 5.16 32.23 2.59
N ARG A 885 5.70 33.16 1.84
CA ARG A 885 6.81 32.92 0.94
C ARG A 885 8.09 33.60 1.46
N ASP A 886 9.13 32.79 1.62
CA ASP A 886 10.48 33.22 1.95
C ASP A 886 11.44 32.77 0.83
N GLY A 887 11.92 33.72 0.01
CA GLY A 887 12.78 33.43 -1.12
C GLY A 887 12.19 32.42 -2.10
N ALA A 888 12.87 31.28 -2.25
CA ALA A 888 12.44 30.16 -3.12
C ALA A 888 11.36 29.26 -2.50
N TRP A 889 10.83 29.57 -1.32
CA TRP A 889 9.94 28.70 -0.58
C TRP A 889 8.58 29.34 -0.35
N PHE A 890 7.52 28.76 -0.88
CA PHE A 890 6.17 29.00 -0.41
C PHE A 890 5.79 27.89 0.58
N ARG A 891 5.29 28.27 1.76
CA ARG A 891 4.96 27.37 2.86
C ARG A 891 3.54 27.59 3.34
N ILE A 892 2.83 26.50 3.61
CA ILE A 892 1.56 26.51 4.34
C ILE A 892 1.81 25.77 5.65
N GLN A 893 1.94 26.51 6.76
CA GLN A 893 2.10 25.94 8.08
C GLN A 893 0.74 25.51 8.63
N LEU A 894 0.68 24.28 9.14
CA LEU A 894 -0.48 23.66 9.76
C LEU A 894 -0.46 23.87 11.28
N PRO A 895 -1.58 23.60 11.99
CA PRO A 895 -1.65 23.74 13.45
C PRO A 895 -0.60 22.95 14.23
N SER A 896 -0.13 21.83 13.69
CA SER A 896 0.97 21.03 14.23
C SER A 896 2.33 21.74 14.23
N GLY A 897 2.43 22.92 13.63
CA GLY A 897 3.67 23.68 13.43
C GLY A 897 4.48 23.26 12.20
N ARG A 898 4.17 22.11 11.59
CA ARG A 898 4.84 21.65 10.37
C ARG A 898 4.26 22.28 9.10
N CYS A 899 5.10 22.41 8.07
CA CYS A 899 4.73 23.08 6.83
C CYS A 899 4.54 22.11 5.66
N LEU A 900 3.55 22.40 4.80
CA LEU A 900 3.56 22.00 3.41
C LEU A 900 4.53 22.91 2.67
N CYS A 901 5.43 22.35 1.87
CA CYS A 901 6.47 23.08 1.17
C CYS A 901 6.27 23.02 -0.34
N TYR A 902 6.33 24.20 -0.98
CA TYR A 902 6.19 24.36 -2.43
C TYR A 902 7.41 25.15 -2.96
N PRO A 903 8.47 24.42 -3.40
CA PRO A 903 9.70 25.06 -3.88
C PRO A 903 9.50 25.86 -5.16
N SER A 904 10.21 26.96 -5.30
CA SER A 904 10.22 27.83 -6.48
C SER A 904 8.81 28.18 -6.98
N PRO A 905 7.92 28.76 -6.14
CA PRO A 905 6.54 29.04 -6.49
C PRO A 905 6.46 30.15 -7.54
N GLN A 906 5.46 30.06 -8.43
CA GLN A 906 5.13 31.07 -9.42
C GLN A 906 3.62 31.17 -9.61
N VAL A 907 3.13 32.37 -9.80
CA VAL A 907 1.76 32.66 -10.23
C VAL A 907 1.79 33.21 -11.65
N LYS A 908 1.01 32.63 -12.55
CA LYS A 908 0.81 33.13 -13.92
C LYS A 908 -0.66 33.09 -14.28
N GLN A 909 -1.27 34.20 -14.55
CA GLN A 909 -2.70 34.32 -14.86
C GLN A 909 -3.59 33.62 -13.81
N GLY A 910 -3.26 33.76 -12.53
CA GLY A 910 -4.00 33.17 -11.41
C GLY A 910 -3.79 31.67 -11.24
N VAL A 911 -2.88 31.04 -12.00
CA VAL A 911 -2.50 29.63 -11.86
C VAL A 911 -1.22 29.54 -11.05
N ILE A 912 -1.30 28.81 -9.94
CA ILE A 912 -0.16 28.55 -9.06
C ILE A 912 0.61 27.35 -9.57
N THR A 913 1.93 27.49 -9.74
CA THR A 913 2.84 26.41 -10.08
C THR A 913 4.05 26.41 -9.16
N TYR A 914 4.68 25.26 -8.98
CA TYR A 914 5.86 25.06 -8.14
C TYR A 914 6.74 23.92 -8.69
N SER A 915 7.98 23.81 -8.25
CA SER A 915 8.86 22.70 -8.59
C SER A 915 8.64 21.52 -7.64
N GLY A 916 8.55 20.31 -8.17
CA GLY A 916 8.35 19.13 -7.36
C GLY A 916 8.51 17.83 -8.15
N ASN A 917 8.58 16.71 -7.43
CA ASN A 917 8.61 15.38 -8.03
C ASN A 917 7.24 15.02 -8.61
N ASN A 918 7.19 14.73 -9.89
CA ASN A 918 6.00 14.17 -10.53
C ASN A 918 5.80 12.71 -10.07
N GLN A 919 4.61 12.39 -9.59
CA GLN A 919 4.30 11.07 -9.03
C GLN A 919 4.39 9.92 -10.04
N TYR A 920 4.09 10.22 -11.32
CA TYR A 920 4.07 9.24 -12.41
C TYR A 920 5.46 9.06 -13.04
N THR A 921 6.09 10.19 -13.45
CA THR A 921 7.39 10.14 -14.13
C THR A 921 8.59 10.09 -13.19
N ARG A 922 8.39 10.39 -11.90
CA ARG A 922 9.41 10.53 -10.85
C ARG A 922 10.49 11.57 -11.17
N GLN A 923 10.22 12.47 -12.09
CA GLN A 923 11.12 13.55 -12.47
C GLN A 923 10.80 14.81 -11.70
N TRP A 924 11.81 15.60 -11.39
CA TRP A 924 11.68 16.95 -10.85
C TRP A 924 11.22 17.89 -11.96
N THR A 925 10.03 18.48 -11.81
CA THR A 925 9.41 19.29 -12.85
C THR A 925 8.46 20.33 -12.26
N ARG A 926 7.95 21.22 -13.11
CA ARG A 926 6.88 22.17 -12.74
C ARG A 926 5.55 21.45 -12.60
N LEU A 927 4.91 21.68 -11.47
CA LEU A 927 3.60 21.11 -11.11
C LEU A 927 2.63 22.26 -10.82
N GLY A 928 1.34 22.06 -11.15
CA GLY A 928 0.28 22.98 -10.77
C GLY A 928 -0.34 22.63 -9.42
N THR A 929 -0.89 23.65 -8.72
CA THR A 929 -1.74 23.47 -7.54
C THR A 929 -2.94 24.42 -7.60
N TYR A 930 -3.93 24.17 -6.74
CA TYR A 930 -5.15 24.96 -6.58
C TYR A 930 -5.72 24.70 -5.19
N GLY A 931 -6.68 25.48 -4.74
CA GLY A 931 -7.16 25.45 -3.36
C GLY A 931 -7.63 24.10 -2.85
N GLY A 932 -8.39 23.35 -3.68
CA GLY A 932 -8.80 21.99 -3.32
C GLY A 932 -7.64 21.03 -3.18
N LYS A 933 -6.59 21.15 -4.03
CA LYS A 933 -5.37 20.33 -3.94
C LYS A 933 -4.51 20.72 -2.73
N GLU A 934 -4.51 21.97 -2.34
CA GLU A 934 -3.85 22.43 -1.13
C GLU A 934 -4.56 21.90 0.12
N LEU A 935 -5.90 21.90 0.13
CA LEU A 935 -6.69 21.29 1.19
C LEU A 935 -6.47 19.76 1.26
N GLU A 936 -6.44 19.06 0.12
CA GLU A 936 -6.12 17.62 0.07
C GLU A 936 -4.77 17.34 0.72
N ASN A 937 -3.73 18.08 0.30
CA ASN A 937 -2.40 17.94 0.88
C ASN A 937 -2.39 18.23 2.40
N ALA A 938 -3.15 19.25 2.83
CA ALA A 938 -3.27 19.61 4.25
C ALA A 938 -4.00 18.54 5.06
N CYS A 939 -5.09 17.96 4.54
CA CYS A 939 -5.82 16.89 5.22
C CYS A 939 -4.97 15.61 5.32
N GLN A 940 -4.31 15.23 4.23
CA GLN A 940 -3.43 14.06 4.24
C GLN A 940 -2.23 14.23 5.17
N LYS A 941 -1.64 15.45 5.20
CA LYS A 941 -0.56 15.76 6.16
C LYS A 941 -1.11 15.76 7.58
N GLY A 942 -2.25 16.41 7.83
CA GLY A 942 -2.89 16.46 9.14
C GLY A 942 -3.22 15.06 9.69
N ALA A 943 -3.72 14.14 8.86
CA ALA A 943 -3.94 12.74 9.24
C ALA A 943 -2.63 12.07 9.68
N GLY A 944 -1.56 12.24 8.89
CA GLY A 944 -0.23 11.78 9.28
C GLY A 944 0.30 12.44 10.58
N GLU A 945 -0.03 13.73 10.84
CA GLU A 945 0.39 14.43 12.06
C GLU A 945 -0.35 13.92 13.31
N VAL A 946 -1.63 13.54 13.21
CA VAL A 946 -2.36 12.87 14.30
C VAL A 946 -1.70 11.53 14.62
N LEU A 947 -1.43 10.72 13.61
CA LEU A 947 -0.75 9.44 13.78
C LEU A 947 0.62 9.63 14.45
N LYS A 948 1.45 10.54 13.92
CA LYS A 948 2.79 10.88 14.43
C LYS A 948 2.77 11.36 15.88
N ALA A 949 1.77 12.14 16.29
CA ALA A 949 1.63 12.62 17.65
C ALA A 949 1.38 11.48 18.65
N ASN A 950 0.66 10.45 18.25
CA ASN A 950 0.24 9.36 19.12
C ASN A 950 1.21 8.17 19.14
N MET A 951 2.04 7.99 18.11
CA MET A 951 2.98 6.85 18.00
C MET A 951 3.95 6.74 19.20
N PRO A 952 4.55 7.81 19.72
CA PRO A 952 5.43 7.70 20.89
C PRO A 952 4.70 7.18 22.13
N HIS A 953 3.45 7.60 22.37
CA HIS A 953 2.61 7.16 23.48
C HIS A 953 2.22 5.68 23.34
N ILE A 954 1.89 5.26 22.12
CA ILE A 954 1.58 3.87 21.78
C ILE A 954 2.80 2.96 22.02
N ALA A 955 3.98 3.39 21.57
CA ALA A 955 5.22 2.67 21.82
C ALA A 955 5.55 2.58 23.33
N ALA A 956 5.38 3.67 24.08
CA ALA A 956 5.59 3.71 25.52
C ALA A 956 4.59 2.82 26.29
N ALA A 957 3.38 2.60 25.76
CA ALA A 957 2.38 1.70 26.32
C ALA A 957 2.65 0.20 26.03
N GLY A 958 3.80 -0.14 25.44
CA GLY A 958 4.22 -1.53 25.18
C GLY A 958 3.74 -2.14 23.88
N TYR A 959 3.13 -1.36 22.98
CA TYR A 959 2.78 -1.79 21.63
C TYR A 959 3.97 -1.54 20.69
N GLN A 960 4.63 -2.60 20.27
CA GLN A 960 5.72 -2.50 19.30
C GLN A 960 5.16 -2.21 17.90
N ILE A 961 5.28 -0.98 17.45
CA ILE A 961 4.86 -0.60 16.11
C ILE A 961 5.72 -1.33 15.08
N ILE A 962 5.10 -1.96 14.09
CA ILE A 962 5.81 -2.76 13.07
C ILE A 962 5.69 -2.16 11.67
N MET A 963 4.64 -1.38 11.42
CA MET A 963 4.44 -0.68 10.14
C MET A 963 3.37 0.41 10.28
N SER A 964 3.21 1.23 9.23
CA SER A 964 2.10 2.17 9.07
C SER A 964 1.51 1.99 7.68
N VAL A 965 0.21 1.77 7.60
CA VAL A 965 -0.52 1.54 6.35
C VAL A 965 -1.64 2.57 6.25
N HIS A 966 -1.38 3.69 5.57
CA HIS A 966 -2.26 4.86 5.54
C HIS A 966 -2.52 5.41 6.96
N ASP A 967 -3.72 5.25 7.46
CA ASP A 967 -4.17 5.71 8.78
C ASP A 967 -4.26 4.53 9.80
N GLU A 968 -3.88 3.32 9.35
CA GLU A 968 -3.83 2.08 10.12
C GLU A 968 -2.44 1.88 10.75
N LEU A 969 -2.40 1.48 12.01
CA LEU A 969 -1.19 1.23 12.78
C LEU A 969 -1.15 -0.22 13.29
N PRO A 970 -0.54 -1.14 12.57
CA PRO A 970 -0.29 -2.50 13.04
C PRO A 970 0.84 -2.54 14.07
N THR A 971 0.59 -3.23 15.17
CA THR A 971 1.55 -3.42 16.28
C THR A 971 1.68 -4.89 16.67
N GLU A 972 2.85 -5.26 17.18
CA GLU A 972 3.06 -6.49 17.94
C GLU A 972 2.92 -6.17 19.42
N ALA A 973 2.15 -6.96 20.16
CA ALA A 973 2.00 -6.81 21.60
C ALA A 973 2.07 -8.18 22.30
N PRO A 974 2.41 -8.23 23.59
CA PRO A 974 2.25 -9.45 24.38
C PRO A 974 0.82 -9.99 24.29
N ASP A 975 0.66 -11.32 24.24
CA ASP A 975 -0.66 -11.92 24.19
C ASP A 975 -1.31 -11.96 25.57
N THR A 976 -1.69 -10.79 26.04
CA THR A 976 -2.30 -10.55 27.37
C THR A 976 -3.60 -9.77 27.22
N PRO A 977 -4.54 -9.86 28.18
CA PRO A 977 -5.77 -9.06 28.13
C PRO A 977 -5.58 -7.55 28.20
N SER A 978 -4.47 -7.07 28.80
CA SER A 978 -4.17 -5.64 28.91
C SER A 978 -3.78 -4.99 27.58
N HIS A 979 -3.23 -5.78 26.64
CA HIS A 979 -2.89 -5.30 25.31
C HIS A 979 -4.04 -5.67 24.36
N ASN A 980 -5.11 -4.90 24.38
CA ASN A 980 -6.31 -5.13 23.58
C ASN A 980 -6.57 -4.04 22.54
N VAL A 981 -7.59 -4.21 21.74
CA VAL A 981 -7.97 -3.32 20.65
C VAL A 981 -8.49 -1.99 21.17
N GLU A 982 -9.28 -2.03 22.24
CA GLU A 982 -9.91 -0.87 22.84
C GLU A 982 -8.84 0.09 23.39
N HIS A 983 -7.83 -0.45 24.06
CA HIS A 983 -6.71 0.33 24.59
C HIS A 983 -5.87 0.95 23.46
N LEU A 984 -5.48 0.16 22.43
CA LEU A 984 -4.74 0.71 21.30
C LEU A 984 -5.56 1.78 20.56
N SER A 985 -6.85 1.52 20.32
CA SER A 985 -7.76 2.47 19.65
C SER A 985 -7.92 3.77 20.46
N SER A 986 -8.00 3.70 21.79
CA SER A 986 -8.07 4.89 22.65
C SER A 986 -6.79 5.73 22.57
N LEU A 987 -5.62 5.08 22.57
CA LEU A 987 -4.33 5.75 22.42
C LEU A 987 -4.22 6.42 21.03
N LEU A 988 -4.63 5.71 19.97
CA LEU A 988 -4.58 6.22 18.60
C LEU A 988 -5.55 7.39 18.37
N ALA A 989 -6.72 7.37 19.02
CA ALA A 989 -7.73 8.43 18.96
C ALA A 989 -7.49 9.59 19.95
N THR A 990 -6.34 9.63 20.63
CA THR A 990 -6.01 10.74 21.52
C THR A 990 -5.88 12.04 20.71
N VAL A 991 -6.60 13.07 21.15
CA VAL A 991 -6.60 14.37 20.45
C VAL A 991 -5.31 15.13 20.78
N PRO A 992 -4.44 15.39 19.78
CA PRO A 992 -3.24 16.16 20.02
C PRO A 992 -3.54 17.59 20.52
N PRO A 993 -2.64 18.24 21.28
CA PRO A 993 -2.86 19.58 21.82
C PRO A 993 -3.21 20.64 20.75
N TRP A 994 -2.67 20.51 19.55
CA TRP A 994 -2.92 21.42 18.43
C TRP A 994 -4.26 21.16 17.71
N ALA A 995 -4.93 20.03 17.97
CA ALA A 995 -6.16 19.60 17.30
C ALA A 995 -7.41 19.73 18.19
N GLN A 996 -7.41 20.63 19.15
CA GLN A 996 -8.53 20.81 20.08
C GLN A 996 -9.87 21.02 19.36
N GLY A 997 -10.90 20.33 19.83
CA GLY A 997 -12.25 20.35 19.25
C GLY A 997 -12.47 19.45 18.02
N MET A 998 -11.42 18.78 17.51
CA MET A 998 -11.54 17.79 16.45
C MET A 998 -12.03 16.45 17.04
N PRO A 999 -13.17 15.90 16.57
CA PRO A 999 -13.59 14.57 16.99
C PRO A 999 -12.65 13.52 16.37
N LEU A 1000 -12.09 12.64 17.17
CA LEU A 1000 -11.28 11.50 16.74
C LEU A 1000 -11.91 10.20 17.24
N ALA A 1001 -11.90 9.18 16.40
CA ALA A 1001 -12.27 7.83 16.75
C ALA A 1001 -11.34 6.86 16.01
N ALA A 1002 -11.06 5.73 16.63
CA ALA A 1002 -10.32 4.63 16.03
C ALA A 1002 -11.02 3.32 16.34
N ALA A 1003 -10.91 2.37 15.42
CA ALA A 1003 -11.40 1.02 15.58
C ALA A 1003 -10.34 0.04 15.06
N GLY A 1004 -10.44 -1.22 15.45
CA GLY A 1004 -9.44 -2.18 15.01
C GLY A 1004 -9.79 -3.61 15.39
N PHE A 1005 -8.79 -4.47 15.32
CA PHE A 1005 -8.91 -5.89 15.62
C PHE A 1005 -7.60 -6.47 16.16
N ALA A 1006 -7.70 -7.61 16.83
CA ALA A 1006 -6.55 -8.41 17.24
C ALA A 1006 -6.53 -9.74 16.48
N THR A 1007 -5.32 -10.16 16.08
CA THR A 1007 -5.15 -11.38 15.28
C THR A 1007 -3.72 -11.92 15.43
N TYR A 1008 -3.51 -13.17 15.01
CA TYR A 1008 -2.15 -13.73 14.89
C TYR A 1008 -1.62 -13.66 13.46
N ARG A 1009 -2.47 -13.37 12.49
CA ARG A 1009 -2.13 -13.24 11.07
C ARG A 1009 -2.79 -12.00 10.50
N TYR A 1010 -2.00 -11.10 9.92
CA TYR A 1010 -2.50 -9.83 9.37
C TYR A 1010 -3.49 -10.05 8.23
N ARG A 1011 -4.60 -9.34 8.30
CA ARG A 1011 -5.67 -9.35 7.30
C ARG A 1011 -6.27 -7.96 7.14
N LYS A 1012 -7.13 -7.78 6.16
CA LYS A 1012 -8.00 -6.59 6.03
C LYS A 1012 -9.36 -6.95 6.61
N GLU A 1013 -9.90 -6.09 7.48
CA GLU A 1013 -11.30 -6.13 7.90
C GLU A 1013 -12.18 -5.22 7.04
#